data_bdc4121e227eff20006cb14df0d2a639
#
_entry.id   bdc4121e227eff20006cb14df0d2a639
#
_cell.length_a   1.000
_cell.length_b   1.000
_cell.length_c   1.000
_cell.angle_alpha   90.00
_cell.angle_beta   90.00
_cell.angle_gamma   90.00
#
_symmetry.space_group_name_H-M   'P 1'
#
loop_
_entity.id
_entity.type
_entity.pdbx_description
1 polymer ?
#
loop_
_entity_poly.entity_id
_entity_poly.type
_entity_poly.pdbx_seq_one_letter_code
_entity_poly.pdbx_strand_id
1 'polypeptide(L)'
;MPFINRFTTTVPGAVTFTGNTLGLSPTSPAPGNIFGTLAVFTTVNTALQVPGFPAGTTDEWQLNSSSAILNLPAGSSVLYAELVWAGTFRTDTEDVLPFLNDNITFTTPAGTFSVTPDPATAQQGSVGNQFYYARSANVTNLVSAGGAGTYTTGAVPAARTSADPTISRSAGWTLEVVYQNASLPLRNLSVYAGQEIIDASSPPVDATISGFATPATGAVTGRVLVTAQEGDSNIVGDQLRFGPNANATVALFGPRNPANNFFQSQICNDSGNLDTSGTFGDLNQPLGVALAVRRQGWDITNVDASSSLVNSQTSATVRFVTNGDGYAAAGFGVQIDATGPIINPVKSVNRTVAGVGDTLTYTITVPNTGTGSAENVVLRDSIPSGTAFVAGSVTVGGVTQPNANPANGINLGTIPNNTQRIVTFQVRITSFPNPNPILNRAMVSYQFRPFVGSPPITSTSSSNTVQTTVNQATISMQKSVDLQTATLNDVLTYTVNVTNNGNVTANNVIFVDSIPAGTTFVANSVTVNGVARPGANPASSINLGSINASQTTVVRFQVRVTSNPLVNPIPNRASVTFTFTPVPGQQPVSGQATSNTVVTTINIADIATRKTVDKAFATVNDVLTYTVTIQNTGNVLATNVIFQDPIPIGTTFIVNSVTVDGVSQPGVNPHPYQANSFNYPITKFLASLTIDNDRLC
;
A
#
# COMPACT_ATOMS: atom_id res chain seq x y z
N MET A 1 -30.33 2.73 -5.03
CA MET A 1 -30.19 3.80 -6.05
C MET A 1 -29.08 3.39 -6.99
N PRO A 2 -29.28 3.49 -8.26
CA PRO A 2 -28.30 3.02 -9.26
C PRO A 2 -27.03 3.85 -9.30
N PHE A 3 -27.12 5.15 -8.98
CA PHE A 3 -25.98 6.05 -8.94
C PHE A 3 -25.56 6.31 -7.50
N ILE A 4 -24.27 6.18 -7.24
CA ILE A 4 -23.64 6.40 -5.93
C ILE A 4 -23.01 7.78 -5.92
N ASN A 5 -23.34 8.59 -4.90
CA ASN A 5 -22.63 9.86 -4.69
C ASN A 5 -21.17 9.58 -4.35
N ARG A 6 -20.25 10.04 -5.19
CA ARG A 6 -18.82 9.85 -5.03
C ARG A 6 -18.18 11.03 -4.32
N PHE A 7 -18.70 12.21 -4.58
CA PHE A 7 -18.17 13.43 -3.98
C PHE A 7 -19.21 14.55 -4.01
N THR A 8 -19.31 15.29 -2.91
CA THR A 8 -20.11 16.51 -2.86
C THR A 8 -19.38 17.56 -2.03
N THR A 9 -19.34 18.79 -2.51
CA THR A 9 -18.75 19.92 -1.79
C THR A 9 -19.43 21.22 -2.19
N THR A 10 -19.27 22.26 -1.34
CA THR A 10 -19.70 23.63 -1.68
C THR A 10 -18.49 24.57 -1.59
N VAL A 11 -17.94 24.90 -2.74
CA VAL A 11 -16.71 25.70 -2.87
C VAL A 11 -16.79 26.63 -4.10
N PRO A 12 -15.98 27.69 -4.18
CA PRO A 12 -15.69 28.37 -5.44
C PRO A 12 -15.00 27.37 -6.38
N GLY A 13 -15.68 26.90 -7.42
CA GLY A 13 -15.16 25.83 -8.26
C GLY A 13 -16.13 25.40 -9.34
N ALA A 14 -15.78 24.29 -10.00
CA ALA A 14 -16.61 23.68 -11.01
C ALA A 14 -16.39 22.18 -11.13
N VAL A 15 -17.32 21.51 -11.82
CA VAL A 15 -17.18 20.14 -12.32
C VAL A 15 -16.85 20.23 -13.82
N THR A 16 -15.89 19.44 -14.26
CA THR A 16 -15.57 19.26 -15.70
C THR A 16 -15.45 17.78 -16.01
N PHE A 17 -15.92 17.41 -17.20
CA PHE A 17 -15.82 16.05 -17.74
C PHE A 17 -14.94 16.09 -18.98
N THR A 18 -14.03 15.13 -19.09
CA THR A 18 -13.25 14.87 -20.31
C THR A 18 -13.12 13.36 -20.50
N GLY A 19 -12.97 12.93 -21.72
CA GLY A 19 -12.88 11.50 -22.03
C GLY A 19 -13.07 11.24 -23.52
N ASN A 20 -13.20 9.97 -23.87
CA ASN A 20 -13.33 9.62 -25.28
C ASN A 20 -14.00 8.25 -25.45
N THR A 21 -14.54 8.01 -26.63
CA THR A 21 -14.89 6.67 -27.06
C THR A 21 -13.63 5.82 -27.28
N LEU A 22 -13.80 4.52 -27.19
CA LEU A 22 -12.80 3.51 -27.59
C LEU A 22 -13.17 2.81 -28.89
N GLY A 23 -14.11 3.35 -29.66
CA GLY A 23 -14.56 2.73 -30.89
C GLY A 23 -14.95 3.69 -32.00
N LEU A 24 -14.83 3.21 -33.23
CA LEU A 24 -15.37 3.86 -34.46
C LEU A 24 -16.50 3.03 -35.02
N SER A 25 -17.46 3.73 -35.65
CA SER A 25 -18.58 3.14 -36.42
C SER A 25 -18.10 2.36 -37.65
N PRO A 26 -18.91 1.44 -38.21
CA PRO A 26 -18.58 0.65 -39.40
C PRO A 26 -18.20 1.48 -40.62
N THR A 27 -17.48 0.86 -41.55
CA THR A 27 -17.12 1.48 -42.85
C THR A 27 -18.27 1.55 -43.82
N SER A 28 -19.31 0.72 -43.63
CA SER A 28 -20.49 0.64 -44.48
C SER A 28 -21.69 0.22 -43.66
N PRO A 29 -22.89 0.78 -43.85
CA PRO A 29 -24.06 0.27 -43.13
C PRO A 29 -24.42 -1.11 -43.68
N ALA A 30 -24.53 -2.08 -42.79
CA ALA A 30 -25.24 -3.32 -43.14
C ALA A 30 -26.75 -3.05 -43.18
N PRO A 31 -27.56 -3.91 -43.84
CA PRO A 31 -28.99 -3.73 -43.87
C PRO A 31 -29.58 -3.68 -42.46
N GLY A 32 -30.23 -2.54 -42.12
CA GLY A 32 -30.88 -2.34 -40.83
C GLY A 32 -30.01 -1.58 -39.83
N ASN A 33 -29.78 -0.33 -40.05
CA ASN A 33 -29.41 0.71 -39.07
C ASN A 33 -28.19 0.45 -38.13
N ILE A 34 -26.96 0.42 -38.66
CA ILE A 34 -25.80 -0.06 -37.92
C ILE A 34 -24.69 0.99 -37.73
N PHE A 35 -24.93 2.24 -38.00
CA PHE A 35 -23.94 3.26 -37.63
C PHE A 35 -23.94 3.59 -36.12
N GLY A 36 -24.95 3.14 -35.36
CA GLY A 36 -25.07 3.32 -33.93
C GLY A 36 -24.18 2.45 -33.09
N THR A 37 -23.31 1.62 -33.66
CA THR A 37 -22.48 0.66 -32.94
C THR A 37 -21.01 0.78 -33.32
N LEU A 38 -20.10 0.42 -32.40
CA LEU A 38 -18.70 0.33 -32.73
C LEU A 38 -18.39 -0.92 -33.57
N ALA A 39 -17.47 -0.76 -34.54
CA ALA A 39 -16.99 -1.86 -35.39
C ALA A 39 -15.51 -2.18 -35.17
N VAL A 40 -14.74 -1.21 -34.73
CA VAL A 40 -13.30 -1.34 -34.47
C VAL A 40 -12.95 -0.55 -33.22
N PHE A 41 -11.98 -1.03 -32.43
CA PHE A 41 -11.44 -0.24 -31.34
C PHE A 41 -10.45 0.82 -31.82
N THR A 42 -10.41 1.94 -31.13
CA THR A 42 -9.36 2.95 -31.27
C THR A 42 -8.13 2.57 -30.46
N THR A 43 -6.95 3.03 -30.88
CA THR A 43 -5.71 2.93 -30.11
C THR A 43 -4.82 4.15 -30.36
N VAL A 44 -4.11 4.62 -29.35
CA VAL A 44 -3.09 5.68 -29.52
C VAL A 44 -1.82 5.18 -30.22
N ASN A 45 -1.69 3.88 -30.41
CA ASN A 45 -0.61 3.27 -31.19
C ASN A 45 -0.93 3.32 -32.69
N THR A 46 -0.45 4.35 -33.36
CA THR A 46 -0.67 4.57 -34.80
C THR A 46 0.05 3.58 -35.72
N ALA A 47 0.88 2.68 -35.18
CA ALA A 47 1.45 1.57 -35.93
C ALA A 47 0.43 0.44 -36.18
N LEU A 48 -0.67 0.40 -35.39
CA LEU A 48 -1.77 -0.53 -35.59
C LEU A 48 -2.83 0.05 -36.51
N GLN A 49 -3.37 -0.78 -37.36
CA GLN A 49 -4.44 -0.42 -38.28
C GLN A 49 -5.26 -1.64 -38.66
N VAL A 50 -6.58 -1.55 -38.52
CA VAL A 50 -7.51 -2.55 -39.03
C VAL A 50 -7.82 -2.23 -40.48
N PRO A 51 -7.82 -3.20 -41.41
CA PRO A 51 -8.11 -2.97 -42.82
C PRO A 51 -9.47 -2.26 -43.02
N GLY A 52 -9.44 -1.18 -43.80
CA GLY A 52 -10.61 -0.33 -44.05
C GLY A 52 -10.81 0.80 -43.04
N PHE A 53 -10.07 0.84 -41.95
CA PHE A 53 -10.11 1.91 -40.94
C PHE A 53 -8.80 2.71 -40.92
N PRO A 54 -8.79 3.91 -40.34
CA PRO A 54 -7.56 4.71 -40.19
C PRO A 54 -6.49 4.02 -39.31
N ALA A 55 -5.23 4.46 -39.43
CA ALA A 55 -4.19 4.11 -38.50
C ALA A 55 -4.57 4.56 -37.07
N GLY A 56 -4.19 3.80 -36.07
CA GLY A 56 -4.66 3.98 -34.68
C GLY A 56 -5.95 3.19 -34.40
N THR A 57 -6.14 2.04 -35.05
CA THR A 57 -7.26 1.12 -34.82
C THR A 57 -6.78 -0.31 -34.58
N THR A 58 -7.53 -1.08 -33.81
CA THR A 58 -7.22 -2.47 -33.42
C THR A 58 -8.49 -3.29 -33.26
N ASP A 59 -8.37 -4.61 -33.46
CA ASP A 59 -9.45 -5.57 -33.21
C ASP A 59 -9.42 -6.14 -31.76
N GLU A 60 -8.36 -5.88 -31.00
CA GLU A 60 -8.10 -6.40 -29.68
C GLU A 60 -8.47 -5.38 -28.61
N TRP A 61 -9.39 -5.71 -27.69
CA TRP A 61 -9.76 -4.80 -26.61
C TRP A 61 -8.59 -4.55 -25.63
N GLN A 62 -7.68 -5.49 -25.47
CA GLN A 62 -6.47 -5.35 -24.63
C GLN A 62 -5.52 -4.27 -25.13
N LEU A 63 -5.61 -3.92 -26.42
CA LEU A 63 -4.80 -2.90 -27.08
C LEU A 63 -5.58 -1.61 -27.35
N ASN A 64 -6.86 -1.56 -26.97
CA ASN A 64 -7.65 -0.35 -27.15
C ASN A 64 -7.10 0.77 -26.26
N SER A 65 -7.18 1.98 -26.77
CA SER A 65 -6.89 3.20 -26.00
C SER A 65 -7.36 4.43 -26.75
N SER A 66 -7.68 5.46 -26.01
CA SER A 66 -7.94 6.78 -26.57
C SER A 66 -7.53 7.88 -25.60
N SER A 67 -7.20 9.05 -26.13
CA SER A 67 -6.80 10.23 -25.37
C SER A 67 -7.87 11.31 -25.39
N ALA A 68 -7.87 12.13 -24.33
CA ALA A 68 -8.65 13.36 -24.21
C ALA A 68 -7.82 14.43 -23.48
N ILE A 69 -8.23 15.70 -23.55
CA ILE A 69 -7.52 16.80 -22.90
C ILE A 69 -8.35 17.31 -21.73
N LEU A 70 -7.75 17.27 -20.54
CA LEU A 70 -8.29 17.93 -19.35
C LEU A 70 -7.85 19.40 -19.32
N ASN A 71 -8.81 20.30 -19.40
CA ASN A 71 -8.58 21.74 -19.28
C ASN A 71 -8.95 22.20 -17.87
N LEU A 72 -7.99 22.77 -17.14
CA LEU A 72 -8.21 23.40 -15.84
C LEU A 72 -7.75 24.85 -15.91
N PRO A 73 -8.59 25.83 -15.50
CA PRO A 73 -8.19 27.22 -15.42
C PRO A 73 -6.97 27.41 -14.50
N ALA A 74 -6.14 28.41 -14.80
CA ALA A 74 -4.97 28.72 -13.97
C ALA A 74 -5.39 28.97 -12.51
N GLY A 75 -4.63 28.45 -11.56
CA GLY A 75 -4.92 28.54 -10.11
C GLY A 75 -5.95 27.52 -9.62
N SER A 76 -6.38 26.57 -10.44
CA SER A 76 -7.25 25.49 -10.03
C SER A 76 -6.50 24.43 -9.23
N SER A 77 -7.17 23.85 -8.25
CA SER A 77 -6.72 22.65 -7.53
C SER A 77 -7.79 21.55 -7.61
N VAL A 78 -7.37 20.34 -7.96
CA VAL A 78 -8.25 19.18 -8.04
C VAL A 78 -8.65 18.75 -6.63
N LEU A 79 -9.95 18.70 -6.36
CA LEU A 79 -10.52 18.23 -5.09
C LEU A 79 -10.90 16.76 -5.16
N TYR A 80 -11.40 16.33 -6.32
CA TYR A 80 -11.83 14.96 -6.57
C TYR A 80 -11.73 14.64 -8.06
N ALA A 81 -11.38 13.40 -8.37
CA ALA A 81 -11.44 12.88 -9.72
C ALA A 81 -11.88 11.41 -9.71
N GLU A 82 -12.93 11.12 -10.48
CA GLU A 82 -13.41 9.76 -10.74
C GLU A 82 -13.14 9.42 -12.20
N LEU A 83 -12.53 8.28 -12.45
CA LEU A 83 -12.40 7.70 -13.77
C LEU A 83 -13.52 6.69 -13.93
N VAL A 84 -14.40 6.92 -14.90
CA VAL A 84 -15.51 6.03 -15.29
C VAL A 84 -15.17 5.40 -16.62
N TRP A 85 -15.36 4.10 -16.75
CA TRP A 85 -15.27 3.38 -18.03
C TRP A 85 -16.37 2.34 -18.15
N ALA A 86 -16.78 2.10 -19.37
CA ALA A 86 -17.89 1.21 -19.61
C ALA A 86 -17.83 0.62 -21.02
N GLY A 87 -18.67 -0.37 -21.26
CA GLY A 87 -18.79 -0.99 -22.58
C GLY A 87 -19.82 -2.12 -22.62
N THR A 88 -19.96 -2.69 -23.80
CA THR A 88 -20.74 -3.91 -24.01
C THR A 88 -19.89 -5.09 -23.57
N PHE A 89 -20.38 -5.91 -22.61
CA PHE A 89 -19.60 -7.03 -22.11
C PHE A 89 -19.90 -8.37 -22.79
N ARG A 90 -21.02 -8.46 -23.53
CA ARG A 90 -21.40 -9.70 -24.21
C ARG A 90 -22.17 -9.39 -25.49
N THR A 91 -21.92 -10.20 -26.49
CA THR A 91 -22.72 -10.32 -27.72
C THR A 91 -23.08 -11.80 -27.93
N ASP A 92 -23.65 -12.12 -29.05
CA ASP A 92 -23.93 -13.52 -29.47
C ASP A 92 -22.65 -14.32 -29.84
N THR A 93 -21.53 -13.63 -30.09
CA THR A 93 -20.26 -14.25 -30.51
C THR A 93 -19.08 -13.99 -29.58
N GLU A 94 -19.21 -13.08 -28.64
CA GLU A 94 -18.11 -12.63 -27.79
C GLU A 94 -18.58 -12.36 -26.33
N ASP A 95 -17.80 -12.79 -25.34
CA ASP A 95 -18.08 -12.58 -23.91
C ASP A 95 -16.80 -12.17 -23.17
N VAL A 96 -16.76 -10.93 -22.68
CA VAL A 96 -15.66 -10.38 -21.89
C VAL A 96 -16.01 -10.25 -20.40
N LEU A 97 -17.12 -10.84 -19.95
CA LEU A 97 -17.57 -10.82 -18.54
C LEU A 97 -16.46 -11.20 -17.53
N PRO A 98 -15.59 -12.22 -17.79
CA PRO A 98 -14.54 -12.59 -16.85
C PRO A 98 -13.51 -11.50 -16.59
N PHE A 99 -13.38 -10.51 -17.47
CA PHE A 99 -12.33 -9.48 -17.47
C PHE A 99 -12.81 -8.13 -16.93
N LEU A 100 -14.09 -7.96 -16.60
CA LEU A 100 -14.65 -6.65 -16.21
C LEU A 100 -14.00 -6.03 -14.97
N ASN A 101 -13.40 -6.85 -14.11
CA ASN A 101 -12.74 -6.38 -12.89
C ASN A 101 -11.22 -6.34 -13.02
N ASP A 102 -10.67 -6.57 -14.21
CA ASP A 102 -9.25 -6.42 -14.48
C ASP A 102 -8.85 -4.95 -14.44
N ASN A 103 -7.59 -4.72 -14.12
CA ASN A 103 -7.03 -3.38 -14.13
C ASN A 103 -6.97 -2.82 -15.54
N ILE A 104 -7.36 -1.56 -15.68
CA ILE A 104 -7.19 -0.79 -16.91
C ILE A 104 -5.92 0.06 -16.86
N THR A 105 -5.46 0.54 -18.01
CA THR A 105 -4.34 1.47 -18.12
C THR A 105 -4.84 2.90 -18.11
N PHE A 106 -4.26 3.74 -17.25
CA PHE A 106 -4.54 5.18 -17.19
C PHE A 106 -3.25 5.99 -17.24
N THR A 107 -3.06 6.74 -18.32
CA THR A 107 -1.90 7.62 -18.50
C THR A 107 -2.31 9.05 -18.25
N THR A 108 -1.55 9.74 -17.41
CA THR A 108 -1.69 11.15 -17.05
C THR A 108 -0.45 11.92 -17.50
N PRO A 109 -0.41 13.25 -17.46
CA PRO A 109 0.83 14.00 -17.69
C PRO A 109 1.99 13.64 -16.74
N ALA A 110 1.69 13.05 -15.58
CA ALA A 110 2.69 12.60 -14.60
C ALA A 110 3.21 11.16 -14.82
N GLY A 111 2.56 10.35 -15.68
CA GLY A 111 2.97 8.96 -15.98
C GLY A 111 1.80 8.02 -16.23
N THR A 112 2.14 6.75 -16.47
CA THR A 112 1.18 5.67 -16.73
C THR A 112 0.98 4.80 -15.49
N PHE A 113 -0.28 4.49 -15.18
CA PHE A 113 -0.70 3.79 -13.98
C PHE A 113 -1.67 2.65 -14.33
N SER A 114 -1.68 1.62 -13.49
CA SER A 114 -2.67 0.55 -13.50
C SER A 114 -3.78 0.92 -12.50
N VAL A 115 -5.03 0.97 -12.96
CA VAL A 115 -6.17 1.38 -12.14
C VAL A 115 -7.12 0.19 -11.96
N THR A 116 -7.37 -0.13 -10.68
CA THR A 116 -8.32 -1.19 -10.28
C THR A 116 -9.71 -0.60 -10.11
N PRO A 117 -10.77 -1.25 -10.64
CA PRO A 117 -12.15 -0.80 -10.43
C PRO A 117 -12.55 -0.86 -8.96
N ASP A 118 -13.33 0.14 -8.51
CA ASP A 118 -13.94 0.16 -7.18
C ASP A 118 -15.16 -0.79 -7.17
N PRO A 119 -15.12 -1.85 -6.33
CA PRO A 119 -16.26 -2.78 -6.25
C PRO A 119 -17.58 -2.11 -5.82
N ALA A 120 -17.53 -0.97 -5.13
CA ALA A 120 -18.73 -0.26 -4.66
C ALA A 120 -19.55 0.35 -5.81
N THR A 121 -18.90 0.69 -6.93
CA THR A 121 -19.54 1.28 -8.12
C THR A 121 -19.66 0.31 -9.29
N ALA A 122 -19.15 -0.91 -9.12
CA ALA A 122 -19.18 -1.92 -10.16
C ALA A 122 -20.60 -2.37 -10.47
N GLN A 123 -21.06 -2.11 -11.67
CA GLN A 123 -22.42 -2.48 -12.14
C GLN A 123 -22.38 -3.10 -13.52
N GLN A 124 -23.32 -3.96 -13.79
CA GLN A 124 -23.58 -4.58 -15.08
C GLN A 124 -25.03 -5.03 -15.16
N GLY A 125 -25.59 -5.02 -16.36
CA GLY A 125 -26.96 -5.40 -16.57
C GLY A 125 -27.26 -5.69 -18.03
N SER A 126 -28.51 -6.08 -18.29
CA SER A 126 -29.00 -6.31 -19.66
C SER A 126 -30.44 -5.91 -19.81
N VAL A 127 -30.77 -5.45 -21.02
CA VAL A 127 -32.14 -5.24 -21.47
C VAL A 127 -32.26 -5.90 -22.84
N GLY A 128 -33.17 -6.86 -22.98
CA GLY A 128 -33.25 -7.68 -24.20
C GLY A 128 -31.94 -8.41 -24.46
N ASN A 129 -31.38 -8.19 -25.66
CA ASN A 129 -30.09 -8.71 -26.09
C ASN A 129 -28.91 -7.73 -25.93
N GLN A 130 -29.13 -6.62 -25.21
CA GLN A 130 -28.12 -5.60 -24.91
C GLN A 130 -27.48 -5.86 -23.55
N PHE A 131 -26.15 -5.90 -23.46
CA PHE A 131 -25.39 -6.26 -22.26
C PHE A 131 -24.34 -5.20 -21.95
N TYR A 132 -24.60 -4.32 -21.00
CA TYR A 132 -23.74 -3.20 -20.65
C TYR A 132 -23.18 -3.32 -19.26
N TYR A 133 -21.97 -2.80 -19.05
CA TYR A 133 -21.35 -2.64 -17.75
C TYR A 133 -20.76 -1.26 -17.57
N ALA A 134 -20.62 -0.83 -16.34
CA ALA A 134 -19.79 0.31 -15.96
C ALA A 134 -18.91 -0.03 -14.75
N ARG A 135 -17.75 0.57 -14.70
CA ARG A 135 -16.79 0.54 -13.61
C ARG A 135 -16.27 1.95 -13.38
N SER A 136 -15.85 2.23 -12.15
CA SER A 136 -15.17 3.49 -11.86
C SER A 136 -14.08 3.32 -10.82
N ALA A 137 -13.22 4.32 -10.68
CA ALA A 137 -12.21 4.38 -9.65
C ALA A 137 -11.88 5.83 -9.27
N ASN A 138 -11.62 6.05 -7.99
CA ASN A 138 -11.10 7.33 -7.52
C ASN A 138 -9.63 7.48 -7.93
N VAL A 139 -9.36 8.41 -8.83
CA VAL A 139 -8.03 8.74 -9.35
C VAL A 139 -7.52 10.12 -8.93
N THR A 140 -8.09 10.69 -7.87
CA THR A 140 -7.81 12.06 -7.40
C THR A 140 -6.31 12.34 -7.26
N ASN A 141 -5.55 11.43 -6.67
CA ASN A 141 -4.11 11.63 -6.48
C ASN A 141 -3.34 11.66 -7.80
N LEU A 142 -3.76 10.84 -8.78
CA LEU A 142 -3.12 10.76 -10.09
C LEU A 142 -3.40 12.03 -10.90
N VAL A 143 -4.66 12.52 -10.84
CA VAL A 143 -5.07 13.73 -11.55
C VAL A 143 -4.52 14.98 -10.87
N SER A 144 -4.45 15.02 -9.55
CA SER A 144 -3.80 16.13 -8.81
C SER A 144 -2.32 16.25 -9.16
N ALA A 145 -1.63 15.12 -9.36
CA ALA A 145 -0.23 15.11 -9.77
C ALA A 145 -0.04 15.46 -11.26
N GLY A 146 -0.99 15.03 -12.13
CA GLY A 146 -0.94 15.27 -13.58
C GLY A 146 -1.37 16.69 -13.98
N GLY A 147 -2.32 17.27 -13.26
CA GLY A 147 -2.89 18.59 -13.58
C GLY A 147 -3.63 18.63 -14.91
N ALA A 148 -3.65 19.81 -15.54
CA ALA A 148 -4.18 19.98 -16.88
C ALA A 148 -3.26 19.30 -17.91
N GLY A 149 -3.85 18.72 -18.98
CA GLY A 149 -3.07 18.09 -20.04
C GLY A 149 -3.76 16.89 -20.67
N THR A 150 -3.01 16.07 -21.39
CA THR A 150 -3.52 14.90 -22.09
C THR A 150 -3.60 13.70 -21.15
N TYR A 151 -4.78 13.08 -21.13
CA TYR A 151 -5.06 11.84 -20.41
C TYR A 151 -5.41 10.74 -21.42
N THR A 152 -5.01 9.51 -21.14
CA THR A 152 -5.29 8.34 -22.01
C THR A 152 -5.77 7.18 -21.15
N THR A 153 -6.86 6.54 -21.58
CA THR A 153 -7.34 5.30 -20.97
C THR A 153 -7.31 4.18 -22.02
N GLY A 154 -6.95 3.00 -21.61
CA GLY A 154 -6.86 1.83 -22.47
C GLY A 154 -6.97 0.50 -21.72
N ALA A 155 -6.97 -0.59 -22.49
CA ALA A 155 -7.21 -1.96 -22.00
C ALA A 155 -8.58 -2.09 -21.29
N VAL A 156 -9.59 -1.39 -21.80
CA VAL A 156 -10.97 -1.45 -21.30
C VAL A 156 -11.67 -2.66 -21.95
N PRO A 157 -12.15 -3.64 -21.14
CA PRO A 157 -12.81 -4.83 -21.69
C PRO A 157 -14.08 -4.44 -22.47
N ALA A 158 -14.21 -4.87 -23.70
CA ALA A 158 -15.44 -4.68 -24.46
C ALA A 158 -15.59 -5.74 -25.56
N ALA A 159 -16.80 -6.23 -25.76
CA ALA A 159 -17.17 -7.13 -26.84
C ALA A 159 -17.44 -6.29 -28.09
N ARG A 160 -16.87 -6.72 -29.22
CA ARG A 160 -16.92 -6.01 -30.50
C ARG A 160 -17.62 -6.77 -31.59
N THR A 161 -17.44 -8.09 -31.62
CA THR A 161 -17.99 -8.93 -32.71
C THR A 161 -19.41 -9.40 -32.38
N SER A 162 -20.27 -9.39 -33.37
CA SER A 162 -21.63 -9.91 -33.27
C SER A 162 -22.10 -10.37 -34.65
N ALA A 163 -22.76 -11.51 -34.71
CA ALA A 163 -23.49 -11.95 -35.90
C ALA A 163 -24.90 -11.35 -35.97
N ASP A 164 -25.44 -10.94 -34.81
CA ASP A 164 -26.73 -10.23 -34.72
C ASP A 164 -26.49 -8.72 -34.89
N PRO A 165 -26.98 -8.10 -35.97
CA PRO A 165 -26.81 -6.67 -36.22
C PRO A 165 -27.61 -5.78 -35.26
N THR A 166 -28.53 -6.33 -34.47
CA THR A 166 -29.37 -5.55 -33.53
C THR A 166 -28.67 -5.38 -32.16
N ILE A 167 -27.56 -6.07 -31.91
CA ILE A 167 -26.79 -5.92 -30.70
C ILE A 167 -25.92 -4.68 -30.80
N SER A 168 -26.22 -3.65 -30.00
CA SER A 168 -25.41 -2.45 -29.86
C SER A 168 -24.11 -2.74 -29.14
N ARG A 169 -23.01 -2.16 -29.61
CA ARG A 169 -21.66 -2.31 -29.08
C ARG A 169 -21.06 -0.94 -28.83
N SER A 170 -20.61 -0.76 -27.60
CA SER A 170 -20.03 0.49 -27.13
C SER A 170 -18.81 0.24 -26.26
N ALA A 171 -17.90 1.17 -26.21
CA ALA A 171 -16.81 1.24 -25.26
C ALA A 171 -16.33 2.68 -25.15
N GLY A 172 -16.03 3.14 -23.93
CA GLY A 172 -15.52 4.48 -23.71
C GLY A 172 -15.15 4.73 -22.26
N TRP A 173 -14.66 5.93 -22.02
CA TRP A 173 -14.27 6.37 -20.67
C TRP A 173 -14.49 7.86 -20.50
N THR A 174 -14.71 8.27 -19.25
CA THR A 174 -14.84 9.67 -18.84
C THR A 174 -14.06 9.90 -17.55
N LEU A 175 -13.28 10.96 -17.51
CA LEU A 175 -12.66 11.50 -16.33
C LEU A 175 -13.51 12.65 -15.81
N GLU A 176 -14.13 12.45 -14.65
CA GLU A 176 -14.99 13.41 -13.97
C GLU A 176 -14.17 14.14 -12.92
N VAL A 177 -13.99 15.45 -13.05
CA VAL A 177 -13.10 16.21 -12.17
C VAL A 177 -13.85 17.33 -11.47
N VAL A 178 -13.76 17.36 -10.15
CA VAL A 178 -14.18 18.50 -9.31
C VAL A 178 -12.93 19.28 -8.93
N TYR A 179 -12.92 20.57 -9.25
CA TYR A 179 -11.81 21.43 -8.93
C TYR A 179 -12.26 22.72 -8.24
N GLN A 180 -11.42 23.23 -7.36
CA GLN A 180 -11.56 24.53 -6.72
C GLN A 180 -10.76 25.58 -7.48
N ASN A 181 -11.34 26.78 -7.61
CA ASN A 181 -10.65 27.95 -8.12
C ASN A 181 -11.31 29.20 -7.50
N ALA A 182 -10.51 30.02 -6.83
CA ALA A 182 -11.01 31.21 -6.10
C ALA A 182 -11.65 32.29 -7.01
N SER A 183 -11.44 32.24 -8.33
CA SER A 183 -12.06 33.16 -9.28
C SER A 183 -13.46 32.75 -9.72
N LEU A 184 -13.90 31.54 -9.37
CA LEU A 184 -15.20 31.01 -9.73
C LEU A 184 -16.25 31.30 -8.65
N PRO A 185 -17.56 31.33 -9.00
CA PRO A 185 -18.64 31.43 -8.04
C PRO A 185 -18.64 30.28 -7.03
N LEU A 186 -19.25 30.54 -5.86
CA LEU A 186 -19.58 29.49 -4.89
C LEU A 186 -20.64 28.59 -5.48
N ARG A 187 -20.38 27.29 -5.51
CA ARG A 187 -21.27 26.27 -6.07
C ARG A 187 -21.31 25.02 -5.21
N ASN A 188 -22.47 24.40 -5.17
CA ASN A 188 -22.55 22.99 -4.83
C ASN A 188 -22.14 22.16 -6.06
N LEU A 189 -21.17 21.28 -5.84
CA LEU A 189 -20.57 20.43 -6.85
C LEU A 189 -20.73 18.99 -6.41
N SER A 190 -21.36 18.17 -7.24
CA SER A 190 -21.60 16.75 -6.92
C SER A 190 -21.26 15.88 -8.11
N VAL A 191 -20.66 14.72 -7.86
CA VAL A 191 -20.32 13.68 -8.84
C VAL A 191 -20.90 12.35 -8.39
N TYR A 192 -21.49 11.62 -9.32
CA TYR A 192 -22.14 10.35 -9.12
C TYR A 192 -21.65 9.35 -10.17
N ALA A 193 -21.26 8.15 -9.74
CA ALA A 193 -20.90 7.04 -10.60
C ALA A 193 -21.85 5.87 -10.41
N GLY A 194 -22.09 5.11 -11.46
CA GLY A 194 -22.98 3.95 -11.48
C GLY A 194 -23.52 3.73 -12.90
N GLN A 195 -24.39 2.74 -13.06
CA GLN A 195 -25.01 2.44 -14.35
C GLN A 195 -26.51 2.25 -14.21
N GLU A 196 -27.23 2.81 -15.17
CA GLU A 196 -28.62 2.45 -15.47
C GLU A 196 -28.79 2.30 -16.97
N ILE A 197 -29.50 1.23 -17.34
CA ILE A 197 -29.91 0.97 -18.72
C ILE A 197 -31.35 1.45 -18.84
N ILE A 198 -31.59 2.37 -19.77
CA ILE A 198 -32.86 3.03 -19.98
C ILE A 198 -33.35 2.67 -21.40
N ASP A 199 -34.51 2.02 -21.50
CA ASP A 199 -35.17 1.71 -22.74
C ASP A 199 -36.65 2.16 -22.72
N ALA A 200 -37.33 2.05 -23.84
CA ALA A 200 -38.72 2.49 -23.98
C ALA A 200 -39.73 1.74 -23.05
N SER A 201 -39.33 0.59 -22.46
CA SER A 201 -40.13 -0.16 -21.50
C SER A 201 -39.77 0.16 -20.05
N SER A 202 -38.66 0.85 -19.81
CA SER A 202 -38.16 1.18 -18.49
C SER A 202 -38.95 2.31 -17.84
N PRO A 203 -39.24 2.23 -16.52
CA PRO A 203 -39.77 3.40 -15.82
C PRO A 203 -38.70 4.49 -15.77
N PRO A 204 -39.12 5.77 -15.59
CA PRO A 204 -38.15 6.85 -15.39
C PRO A 204 -37.18 6.57 -14.24
N VAL A 205 -35.88 6.79 -14.46
CA VAL A 205 -34.84 6.65 -13.44
C VAL A 205 -34.52 8.01 -12.84
N ASP A 206 -34.71 8.15 -11.54
CA ASP A 206 -34.54 9.39 -10.80
C ASP A 206 -33.33 9.32 -9.87
N ALA A 207 -32.43 10.29 -9.98
CA ALA A 207 -31.36 10.55 -9.02
C ALA A 207 -31.63 11.86 -8.29
N THR A 208 -31.83 11.78 -6.95
CA THR A 208 -32.07 12.96 -6.12
C THR A 208 -30.78 13.52 -5.59
N ILE A 209 -30.57 14.81 -5.79
CA ILE A 209 -29.43 15.59 -5.31
C ILE A 209 -29.92 16.47 -4.17
N SER A 210 -29.17 16.54 -3.10
CA SER A 210 -29.44 17.36 -1.91
C SER A 210 -28.15 17.92 -1.33
N GLY A 211 -28.26 18.72 -0.26
CA GLY A 211 -27.08 19.30 0.39
C GLY A 211 -26.67 20.65 -0.18
N PHE A 212 -27.54 21.30 -0.94
CA PHE A 212 -27.37 22.66 -1.43
C PHE A 212 -28.58 23.54 -1.08
N ALA A 213 -28.41 24.83 -1.26
CA ALA A 213 -29.52 25.76 -1.36
C ALA A 213 -29.22 26.82 -2.42
N THR A 214 -30.23 27.03 -3.29
CA THR A 214 -30.18 28.13 -4.25
C THR A 214 -30.48 29.46 -3.56
N PRO A 215 -30.05 30.60 -4.14
CA PRO A 215 -30.37 31.92 -3.64
C PRO A 215 -31.86 32.11 -3.41
N ALA A 216 -32.23 32.84 -2.33
CA ALA A 216 -33.64 33.15 -2.05
C ALA A 216 -34.25 34.08 -3.10
N THR A 217 -33.44 34.87 -3.81
CA THR A 217 -33.86 35.84 -4.83
C THR A 217 -32.77 35.95 -5.91
N GLY A 218 -33.16 36.39 -7.09
CA GLY A 218 -32.25 36.55 -8.22
C GLY A 218 -32.16 35.34 -9.12
N ALA A 219 -31.30 35.39 -10.11
CA ALA A 219 -31.08 34.29 -11.01
C ALA A 219 -30.33 33.13 -10.31
N VAL A 220 -30.72 31.90 -10.62
CA VAL A 220 -30.03 30.69 -10.16
C VAL A 220 -29.41 30.06 -11.41
N THR A 221 -28.12 29.75 -11.35
CA THR A 221 -27.46 29.04 -12.45
C THR A 221 -27.08 27.62 -12.02
N GLY A 222 -27.14 26.71 -12.97
CA GLY A 222 -26.77 25.33 -12.75
C GLY A 222 -26.47 24.62 -14.07
N ARG A 223 -25.72 23.55 -13.96
CA ARG A 223 -25.30 22.70 -15.08
C ARG A 223 -25.42 21.24 -14.70
N VAL A 224 -25.74 20.42 -15.68
CA VAL A 224 -25.68 18.97 -15.58
C VAL A 224 -24.69 18.44 -16.61
N LEU A 225 -23.77 17.62 -16.14
CA LEU A 225 -22.83 16.89 -16.95
C LEU A 225 -23.22 15.41 -16.88
N VAL A 226 -23.17 14.69 -17.97
CA VAL A 226 -23.51 13.27 -17.98
C VAL A 226 -22.63 12.52 -18.96
N THR A 227 -22.32 11.27 -18.61
CA THR A 227 -21.68 10.32 -19.50
C THR A 227 -22.57 9.10 -19.70
N ALA A 228 -22.70 8.66 -20.94
CA ALA A 228 -23.52 7.52 -21.31
C ALA A 228 -22.88 6.73 -22.43
N GLN A 229 -23.26 5.48 -22.51
CA GLN A 229 -22.93 4.61 -23.63
C GLN A 229 -24.17 4.34 -24.48
N GLU A 230 -23.93 4.02 -25.73
CA GLU A 230 -24.93 3.68 -26.75
C GLU A 230 -25.64 4.93 -27.26
N GLY A 231 -25.83 5.91 -27.35
CA GLY A 231 -26.57 7.03 -27.93
C GLY A 231 -26.47 7.05 -29.46
N ASP A 232 -27.56 6.85 -30.11
CA ASP A 232 -27.67 6.82 -31.56
C ASP A 232 -28.00 8.20 -32.17
N SER A 233 -27.17 8.68 -33.10
CA SER A 233 -27.34 10.02 -33.68
C SER A 233 -28.66 10.22 -34.39
N ASN A 234 -29.28 9.17 -34.92
CA ASN A 234 -30.45 9.23 -35.79
C ASN A 234 -31.73 8.60 -35.19
N ILE A 235 -31.69 8.05 -33.97
CA ILE A 235 -32.85 7.53 -33.26
C ILE A 235 -33.27 8.55 -32.21
N VAL A 236 -34.55 8.82 -32.09
CA VAL A 236 -35.10 9.85 -31.21
C VAL A 236 -35.88 9.21 -30.04
N GLY A 237 -36.06 9.95 -28.95
CA GLY A 237 -36.87 9.55 -27.83
C GLY A 237 -36.21 9.68 -26.46
N ASP A 238 -34.90 9.64 -26.43
CA ASP A 238 -34.09 9.75 -25.22
C ASP A 238 -34.01 11.18 -24.70
N GLN A 239 -34.13 11.35 -23.41
CA GLN A 239 -34.14 12.65 -22.71
C GLN A 239 -33.37 12.61 -21.42
N LEU A 240 -32.60 13.64 -21.16
CA LEU A 240 -32.16 14.00 -19.82
C LEU A 240 -33.04 15.13 -19.30
N ARG A 241 -33.62 14.97 -18.12
CA ARG A 241 -34.50 15.95 -17.50
C ARG A 241 -33.96 16.38 -16.15
N PHE A 242 -34.21 17.62 -15.77
CA PHE A 242 -33.78 18.18 -14.49
C PHE A 242 -34.84 19.11 -13.89
N GLY A 243 -34.91 19.17 -12.57
CA GLY A 243 -35.86 20.05 -11.88
C GLY A 243 -35.88 19.90 -10.37
N PRO A 244 -36.73 20.66 -9.65
CA PRO A 244 -36.77 20.65 -8.20
C PRO A 244 -37.15 19.29 -7.58
N ASN A 245 -37.93 18.51 -8.26
CA ASN A 245 -38.37 17.16 -7.86
C ASN A 245 -38.82 16.37 -9.09
N ALA A 246 -39.08 15.07 -8.92
CA ALA A 246 -39.46 14.16 -9.98
C ALA A 246 -40.66 14.59 -10.82
N ASN A 247 -41.64 15.31 -10.22
CA ASN A 247 -42.84 15.77 -10.91
C ASN A 247 -42.66 17.14 -11.60
N ALA A 248 -41.54 17.81 -11.37
CA ALA A 248 -41.28 19.16 -11.87
C ALA A 248 -39.94 19.22 -12.66
N THR A 249 -39.60 18.14 -13.37
CA THR A 249 -38.44 18.10 -14.27
C THR A 249 -38.80 18.60 -15.66
N VAL A 250 -37.91 19.34 -16.29
CA VAL A 250 -37.96 19.73 -17.73
C VAL A 250 -36.87 19.04 -18.49
N ALA A 251 -37.11 18.79 -19.81
CA ALA A 251 -36.08 18.23 -20.69
C ALA A 251 -34.95 19.25 -20.86
N LEU A 252 -33.74 18.81 -20.62
CA LEU A 252 -32.55 19.62 -20.92
C LEU A 252 -32.21 19.57 -22.41
N PHE A 253 -31.51 20.59 -22.85
CA PHE A 253 -30.99 20.67 -24.22
C PHE A 253 -29.70 21.48 -24.23
N GLY A 254 -28.93 21.30 -25.29
CA GLY A 254 -27.66 22.00 -25.50
C GLY A 254 -27.33 22.13 -27.00
N PRO A 255 -26.23 22.79 -27.34
CA PRO A 255 -25.81 22.96 -28.73
C PRO A 255 -25.66 21.65 -29.51
N ARG A 256 -25.35 20.56 -28.79
CA ARG A 256 -25.13 19.21 -29.33
C ARG A 256 -26.11 18.17 -28.80
N ASN A 257 -27.08 18.59 -27.99
CA ASN A 257 -28.02 17.70 -27.30
C ASN A 257 -29.46 18.22 -27.50
N PRO A 258 -30.15 17.84 -28.60
CA PRO A 258 -31.58 18.16 -28.77
C PRO A 258 -32.41 17.55 -27.64
N ALA A 259 -33.50 18.20 -27.21
CA ALA A 259 -34.31 17.80 -26.07
C ALA A 259 -34.99 16.42 -26.22
N ASN A 260 -35.10 15.87 -27.40
CA ASN A 260 -35.75 14.59 -27.71
C ASN A 260 -34.83 13.61 -28.49
N ASN A 261 -33.54 13.85 -28.45
CA ASN A 261 -32.48 12.99 -28.92
C ASN A 261 -31.20 13.49 -28.24
N PHE A 262 -31.15 13.27 -26.93
CA PHE A 262 -30.15 13.90 -26.07
C PHE A 262 -28.78 13.25 -26.16
N PHE A 263 -28.76 11.93 -26.29
CA PHE A 263 -27.53 11.13 -26.43
C PHE A 263 -27.35 10.74 -27.92
N GLN A 264 -26.27 11.21 -28.56
CA GLN A 264 -26.03 11.03 -29.99
C GLN A 264 -24.59 10.68 -30.32
N SER A 265 -23.90 9.95 -29.40
CA SER A 265 -22.45 9.72 -29.49
C SER A 265 -21.65 11.03 -29.60
N GLN A 266 -22.02 12.03 -28.80
CA GLN A 266 -21.40 13.35 -28.81
C GLN A 266 -20.44 13.50 -27.63
N ILE A 267 -19.20 13.88 -27.93
CA ILE A 267 -18.22 14.26 -26.91
C ILE A 267 -18.12 15.77 -26.87
N CYS A 268 -18.63 16.39 -25.82
CA CYS A 268 -18.71 17.84 -25.67
C CYS A 268 -17.70 18.37 -24.65
N ASN A 269 -17.21 19.58 -24.89
CA ASN A 269 -16.41 20.34 -23.93
C ASN A 269 -17.28 21.05 -22.88
N ASP A 270 -16.65 21.80 -21.96
CA ASP A 270 -17.33 22.53 -20.89
C ASP A 270 -18.33 23.62 -21.37
N SER A 271 -18.28 24.00 -22.60
CA SER A 271 -19.25 24.93 -23.19
C SER A 271 -20.41 24.22 -23.91
N GLY A 272 -20.49 22.90 -23.84
CA GLY A 272 -21.48 22.09 -24.57
C GLY A 272 -21.25 22.01 -26.04
N ASN A 273 -20.11 22.50 -26.55
CA ASN A 273 -19.70 22.40 -27.95
C ASN A 273 -18.92 21.11 -28.17
N LEU A 274 -18.87 20.67 -29.43
CA LEU A 274 -18.14 19.46 -29.81
C LEU A 274 -16.67 19.58 -29.43
N ASP A 275 -16.16 18.54 -28.75
CA ASP A 275 -14.72 18.41 -28.45
C ASP A 275 -14.03 17.74 -29.65
N THR A 276 -13.21 18.52 -30.35
CA THR A 276 -12.40 18.04 -31.47
C THR A 276 -10.97 17.67 -31.06
N SER A 277 -10.69 17.63 -29.76
CA SER A 277 -9.40 17.20 -29.24
C SER A 277 -9.30 15.68 -29.04
N GLY A 278 -8.11 15.20 -28.75
CA GLY A 278 -7.85 13.79 -28.43
C GLY A 278 -7.91 12.86 -29.67
N THR A 279 -7.93 11.56 -29.37
CA THR A 279 -7.90 10.53 -30.43
C THR A 279 -9.13 10.61 -31.32
N PHE A 280 -8.94 10.76 -32.61
CA PHE A 280 -9.98 10.91 -33.63
C PHE A 280 -10.97 12.08 -33.38
N GLY A 281 -10.50 13.17 -32.80
CA GLY A 281 -11.32 14.35 -32.50
C GLY A 281 -11.93 15.02 -33.70
N ASP A 282 -11.39 14.83 -34.90
CA ASP A 282 -11.90 15.28 -36.21
C ASP A 282 -12.97 14.35 -36.78
N LEU A 283 -13.14 13.14 -36.24
CA LEU A 283 -14.09 12.12 -36.71
C LEU A 283 -15.35 12.01 -35.86
N ASN A 284 -15.93 13.14 -35.45
CA ASN A 284 -17.16 13.14 -34.66
C ASN A 284 -18.41 12.88 -35.51
N GLN A 285 -19.45 12.28 -34.89
CA GLN A 285 -20.76 12.16 -35.55
C GLN A 285 -21.41 13.55 -35.72
N PRO A 286 -22.03 13.83 -36.86
CA PRO A 286 -22.91 14.98 -37.00
C PRO A 286 -24.21 14.80 -36.20
N LEU A 287 -24.89 15.89 -35.87
CA LEU A 287 -26.21 15.80 -35.24
C LEU A 287 -27.26 15.18 -36.18
N GLY A 288 -28.03 14.23 -35.66
CA GLY A 288 -29.16 13.63 -36.35
C GLY A 288 -28.77 12.71 -37.53
N VAL A 289 -27.49 12.43 -37.72
CA VAL A 289 -26.99 11.58 -38.80
C VAL A 289 -25.88 10.69 -38.28
N ALA A 290 -25.99 9.39 -38.49
CA ALA A 290 -24.93 8.44 -38.25
C ALA A 290 -24.09 8.22 -39.51
N LEU A 291 -22.80 8.47 -39.46
CA LEU A 291 -21.85 8.31 -40.54
C LEU A 291 -20.84 7.18 -40.26
N ALA A 292 -20.28 6.64 -41.34
CA ALA A 292 -19.23 5.65 -41.30
C ALA A 292 -17.90 6.20 -40.72
N VAL A 293 -17.16 5.36 -40.03
CA VAL A 293 -15.81 5.64 -39.51
C VAL A 293 -15.79 6.94 -38.67
N ARG A 294 -16.71 7.02 -37.71
CA ARG A 294 -16.81 8.14 -36.76
C ARG A 294 -16.73 7.64 -35.34
N ARG A 295 -16.37 8.51 -34.38
CA ARG A 295 -16.49 8.26 -32.95
C ARG A 295 -17.90 7.79 -32.66
N GLN A 296 -18.04 6.66 -31.95
CA GLN A 296 -19.34 6.03 -31.74
C GLN A 296 -19.44 5.39 -30.34
N GLY A 297 -20.69 5.36 -29.85
CA GLY A 297 -21.06 4.59 -28.65
C GLY A 297 -20.67 5.22 -27.33
N TRP A 298 -20.32 6.51 -27.29
CA TRP A 298 -19.99 7.21 -26.06
C TRP A 298 -20.40 8.68 -26.12
N ASP A 299 -21.11 9.11 -25.05
CA ASP A 299 -21.54 10.49 -24.86
C ASP A 299 -20.89 11.11 -23.65
N ILE A 300 -20.37 12.32 -23.81
CA ILE A 300 -19.96 13.23 -22.74
C ILE A 300 -20.65 14.55 -23.01
N THR A 301 -21.59 14.91 -22.16
CA THR A 301 -22.39 16.11 -22.35
C THR A 301 -22.27 17.07 -21.19
N ASN A 302 -22.49 18.34 -21.47
CA ASN A 302 -22.47 19.42 -20.50
C ASN A 302 -23.48 20.49 -20.91
N VAL A 303 -24.59 20.55 -20.20
CA VAL A 303 -25.71 21.39 -20.55
C VAL A 303 -26.12 22.35 -19.44
N ASP A 304 -26.61 23.52 -19.84
CA ASP A 304 -27.21 24.48 -18.93
C ASP A 304 -28.54 23.94 -18.34
N ALA A 305 -28.65 23.97 -17.02
CA ALA A 305 -29.83 23.55 -16.29
C ALA A 305 -30.47 24.72 -15.52
N SER A 306 -30.02 25.94 -15.75
CA SER A 306 -30.44 27.15 -14.99
C SER A 306 -31.94 27.37 -15.02
N SER A 307 -32.58 27.16 -16.19
CA SER A 307 -34.02 27.32 -16.33
C SER A 307 -34.88 26.31 -15.57
N SER A 308 -34.26 25.24 -15.08
CA SER A 308 -34.89 24.16 -14.31
C SER A 308 -34.76 24.34 -12.79
N LEU A 309 -34.07 25.40 -12.36
CA LEU A 309 -33.85 25.71 -10.93
C LEU A 309 -34.74 26.84 -10.47
N VAL A 310 -35.14 26.80 -9.22
CA VAL A 310 -35.94 27.84 -8.57
C VAL A 310 -35.21 28.36 -7.33
N ASN A 311 -35.62 29.58 -6.88
CA ASN A 311 -35.10 30.16 -5.65
C ASN A 311 -35.49 29.33 -4.42
N SER A 312 -34.64 29.34 -3.40
CA SER A 312 -34.86 28.61 -2.13
C SER A 312 -35.01 27.08 -2.28
N GLN A 313 -34.49 26.52 -3.35
CA GLN A 313 -34.49 25.10 -3.63
C GLN A 313 -33.36 24.40 -2.85
N THR A 314 -33.67 23.26 -2.21
CA THR A 314 -32.72 22.48 -1.40
C THR A 314 -32.49 21.07 -1.91
N SER A 315 -33.21 20.65 -2.93
CA SER A 315 -33.06 19.38 -3.63
C SER A 315 -33.33 19.55 -5.11
N ALA A 316 -32.74 18.66 -5.91
CA ALA A 316 -33.01 18.57 -7.35
C ALA A 316 -33.10 17.11 -7.77
N THR A 317 -33.73 16.85 -8.90
CA THR A 317 -33.81 15.51 -9.51
C THR A 317 -33.24 15.57 -10.92
N VAL A 318 -32.26 14.74 -11.18
CA VAL A 318 -31.84 14.33 -12.52
C VAL A 318 -32.69 13.13 -12.91
N ARG A 319 -33.38 13.19 -14.04
CA ARG A 319 -34.25 12.12 -14.52
C ARG A 319 -33.81 11.67 -15.91
N PHE A 320 -33.64 10.37 -16.04
CA PHE A 320 -33.30 9.68 -17.26
C PHE A 320 -34.54 8.98 -17.80
N VAL A 321 -34.91 9.25 -19.04
CA VAL A 321 -36.09 8.67 -19.69
C VAL A 321 -35.87 8.50 -21.17
N THR A 322 -36.63 7.58 -21.78
CA THR A 322 -36.79 7.47 -23.21
C THR A 322 -38.19 7.00 -23.57
N ASN A 323 -38.64 7.27 -24.78
CA ASN A 323 -39.81 6.68 -25.42
C ASN A 323 -39.50 6.06 -26.79
N GLY A 324 -38.20 5.93 -27.11
CA GLY A 324 -37.70 5.37 -28.37
C GLY A 324 -36.32 4.78 -28.21
N ASP A 325 -35.30 5.58 -28.42
CA ASP A 325 -33.89 5.14 -28.31
C ASP A 325 -33.51 4.64 -26.92
N GLY A 326 -32.72 3.55 -26.84
CA GLY A 326 -32.17 3.06 -25.60
C GLY A 326 -30.76 3.61 -25.34
N TYR A 327 -30.37 3.74 -24.08
CA TYR A 327 -29.03 4.13 -23.68
C TYR A 327 -28.67 3.62 -22.28
N ALA A 328 -27.39 3.62 -21.93
CA ALA A 328 -26.94 3.29 -20.59
C ALA A 328 -26.12 4.44 -20.01
N ALA A 329 -26.73 5.16 -19.03
CA ALA A 329 -26.02 6.22 -18.31
C ALA A 329 -24.99 5.60 -17.37
N ALA A 330 -23.75 6.13 -17.35
CA ALA A 330 -22.63 5.57 -16.57
C ALA A 330 -22.14 6.50 -15.45
N GLY A 331 -22.52 7.76 -15.45
CA GLY A 331 -22.18 8.73 -14.42
C GLY A 331 -22.74 10.10 -14.74
N PHE A 332 -22.80 10.97 -13.73
CA PHE A 332 -23.18 12.36 -13.94
C PHE A 332 -22.62 13.29 -12.87
N GLY A 333 -22.44 14.56 -13.25
CA GLY A 333 -22.08 15.65 -12.35
C GLY A 333 -23.15 16.73 -12.32
N VAL A 334 -23.30 17.40 -11.18
CA VAL A 334 -24.20 18.54 -11.06
C VAL A 334 -23.46 19.70 -10.41
N GLN A 335 -23.65 20.87 -10.97
CA GLN A 335 -23.12 22.14 -10.51
C GLN A 335 -24.25 23.12 -10.33
N ILE A 336 -24.48 23.65 -9.13
CA ILE A 336 -25.52 24.62 -8.83
C ILE A 336 -24.92 25.79 -8.06
N ASP A 337 -25.15 27.02 -8.50
CA ASP A 337 -24.74 28.20 -7.76
C ASP A 337 -25.41 28.23 -6.38
N ALA A 338 -24.63 28.46 -5.33
CA ALA A 338 -25.06 28.37 -3.97
C ALA A 338 -24.76 29.66 -3.18
N THR A 339 -25.60 29.96 -2.18
CA THR A 339 -25.30 30.95 -1.15
C THR A 339 -25.12 30.25 0.17
N GLY A 340 -24.10 30.65 0.93
CA GLY A 340 -23.84 30.02 2.22
C GLY A 340 -22.41 30.27 2.68
N PRO A 341 -21.97 29.59 3.75
CA PRO A 341 -20.59 29.65 4.19
C PRO A 341 -19.66 28.96 3.19
N ILE A 342 -18.47 29.49 3.03
CA ILE A 342 -17.36 28.85 2.34
C ILE A 342 -16.33 28.50 3.39
N ILE A 343 -16.23 27.23 3.73
CA ILE A 343 -15.28 26.72 4.73
C ILE A 343 -14.16 25.97 4.00
N ASN A 344 -12.99 26.60 3.92
CA ASN A 344 -11.79 26.02 3.29
C ASN A 344 -10.67 25.90 4.32
N PRO A 345 -10.64 24.86 5.16
CA PRO A 345 -9.66 24.74 6.21
C PRO A 345 -8.24 24.55 5.62
N VAL A 346 -7.28 25.25 6.21
CA VAL A 346 -5.86 25.14 5.86
C VAL A 346 -5.12 24.54 7.04
N LYS A 347 -4.35 23.50 6.79
CA LYS A 347 -3.55 22.80 7.79
C LYS A 347 -2.07 23.03 7.56
N SER A 348 -1.32 23.21 8.66
CA SER A 348 0.14 23.24 8.68
C SER A 348 0.67 22.36 9.81
N VAL A 349 1.94 22.00 9.69
CA VAL A 349 2.70 21.30 10.73
C VAL A 349 4.03 22.04 10.96
N ASN A 350 4.45 22.09 12.21
CA ASN A 350 5.67 22.82 12.59
C ASN A 350 6.97 22.16 12.12
N ARG A 351 6.93 20.88 11.71
CA ARG A 351 8.12 20.14 11.26
C ARG A 351 7.80 19.26 10.07
N THR A 352 8.56 19.38 9.01
CA THR A 352 8.50 18.50 7.82
C THR A 352 9.43 17.29 7.95
N VAL A 353 10.39 17.35 8.89
CA VAL A 353 11.32 16.27 9.24
C VAL A 353 11.41 16.18 10.75
N ALA A 354 11.35 14.96 11.30
CA ALA A 354 11.37 14.69 12.73
C ALA A 354 12.00 13.33 13.06
N GLY A 355 12.29 13.09 14.33
CA GLY A 355 12.69 11.80 14.88
C GLY A 355 11.62 11.20 15.77
N VAL A 356 11.78 9.92 16.12
CA VAL A 356 10.95 9.27 17.15
C VAL A 356 11.21 9.98 18.48
N GLY A 357 10.13 10.30 19.21
CA GLY A 357 10.16 11.08 20.43
C GLY A 357 9.86 12.57 20.25
N ASP A 358 9.98 13.11 19.03
CA ASP A 358 9.63 14.51 18.72
C ASP A 358 8.13 14.75 18.84
N THR A 359 7.79 16.00 19.12
CA THR A 359 6.40 16.48 19.14
C THR A 359 6.12 17.32 17.90
N LEU A 360 5.06 16.96 17.19
CA LEU A 360 4.51 17.71 16.06
C LEU A 360 3.37 18.59 16.58
N THR A 361 3.37 19.85 16.18
CA THR A 361 2.26 20.78 16.41
C THR A 361 1.54 21.00 15.08
N TYR A 362 0.28 20.61 15.03
CA TYR A 362 -0.61 20.92 13.92
C TYR A 362 -1.35 22.23 14.20
N THR A 363 -1.46 23.07 13.18
CA THR A 363 -2.28 24.27 13.19
C THR A 363 -3.28 24.18 12.06
N ILE A 364 -4.57 24.32 12.37
CA ILE A 364 -5.66 24.32 11.40
C ILE A 364 -6.37 25.66 11.47
N THR A 365 -6.32 26.43 10.39
CA THR A 365 -7.11 27.64 10.22
C THR A 365 -8.40 27.27 9.47
N VAL A 366 -9.54 27.59 10.04
CA VAL A 366 -10.87 27.34 9.49
C VAL A 366 -11.53 28.68 9.18
N PRO A 367 -11.33 29.25 7.98
CA PRO A 367 -11.95 30.48 7.54
C PRO A 367 -13.37 30.21 7.04
N ASN A 368 -14.23 31.20 7.19
CA ASN A 368 -15.50 31.31 6.48
C ASN A 368 -15.43 32.51 5.55
N THR A 369 -15.17 32.31 4.28
CA THR A 369 -15.10 33.36 3.25
C THR A 369 -16.42 33.54 2.48
N GLY A 370 -17.45 32.76 2.86
CA GLY A 370 -18.76 32.81 2.24
C GLY A 370 -19.62 33.97 2.74
N THR A 371 -20.85 34.04 2.24
CA THR A 371 -21.81 35.10 2.55
C THR A 371 -22.69 34.78 3.75
N GLY A 372 -22.78 33.49 4.16
CA GLY A 372 -23.55 33.04 5.30
C GLY A 372 -22.67 32.55 6.46
N SER A 373 -23.23 32.43 7.66
CA SER A 373 -22.58 31.84 8.83
C SER A 373 -22.54 30.31 8.71
N ALA A 374 -21.43 29.71 9.12
CA ALA A 374 -21.36 28.27 9.37
C ALA A 374 -21.75 27.98 10.81
N GLU A 375 -22.77 27.17 11.03
CA GLU A 375 -23.30 26.79 12.33
C GLU A 375 -22.83 25.39 12.73
N ASN A 376 -22.79 25.08 14.02
CA ASN A 376 -22.45 23.76 14.56
C ASN A 376 -21.15 23.18 13.95
N VAL A 377 -20.15 24.04 13.83
CA VAL A 377 -18.88 23.69 13.18
C VAL A 377 -18.09 22.75 14.08
N VAL A 378 -17.77 21.57 13.56
CA VAL A 378 -16.97 20.54 14.26
C VAL A 378 -15.78 20.17 13.41
N LEU A 379 -14.57 20.30 13.98
CA LEU A 379 -13.31 19.87 13.38
C LEU A 379 -12.97 18.48 13.89
N ARG A 380 -12.70 17.56 12.98
CA ARG A 380 -12.14 16.21 13.26
C ARG A 380 -10.80 16.03 12.57
N ASP A 381 -9.87 15.41 13.31
CA ASP A 381 -8.52 15.17 12.81
C ASP A 381 -8.01 13.86 13.42
N SER A 382 -7.85 12.86 12.59
CA SER A 382 -7.38 11.55 13.03
C SER A 382 -5.93 11.63 13.52
N ILE A 383 -5.64 10.95 14.62
CA ILE A 383 -4.26 10.85 15.11
C ILE A 383 -3.49 9.91 14.17
N PRO A 384 -2.42 10.40 13.52
CA PRO A 384 -1.68 9.58 12.57
C PRO A 384 -1.04 8.34 13.20
N SER A 385 -0.95 7.27 12.43
CA SER A 385 -0.22 6.06 12.84
C SER A 385 1.22 6.37 13.25
N GLY A 386 1.74 5.67 14.27
CA GLY A 386 3.07 5.93 14.82
C GLY A 386 3.16 7.16 15.72
N THR A 387 2.02 7.81 16.02
CA THR A 387 1.97 8.96 16.93
C THR A 387 0.97 8.75 18.07
N ALA A 388 1.15 9.48 19.15
CA ALA A 388 0.20 9.56 20.25
C ALA A 388 -0.24 11.02 20.45
N PHE A 389 -1.53 11.23 20.64
CA PHE A 389 -2.07 12.54 20.98
C PHE A 389 -1.54 13.03 22.33
N VAL A 390 -1.15 14.29 22.42
CA VAL A 390 -0.75 14.94 23.68
C VAL A 390 -2.01 15.55 24.32
N ALA A 391 -2.50 14.90 25.36
CA ALA A 391 -3.68 15.37 26.09
C ALA A 391 -3.52 16.78 26.61
N GLY A 392 -4.59 17.58 26.55
CA GLY A 392 -4.57 18.99 26.99
C GLY A 392 -3.86 19.97 26.06
N SER A 393 -3.35 19.51 24.90
CA SER A 393 -2.63 20.36 23.94
C SER A 393 -3.53 21.10 22.96
N VAL A 394 -4.84 20.82 22.97
CA VAL A 394 -5.79 21.48 22.05
C VAL A 394 -6.01 22.92 22.46
N THR A 395 -5.88 23.84 21.50
CA THR A 395 -6.35 25.23 21.67
C THR A 395 -7.35 25.59 20.57
N VAL A 396 -8.30 26.47 20.88
CA VAL A 396 -9.21 27.08 19.92
C VAL A 396 -9.15 28.58 20.10
N GLY A 397 -8.71 29.32 19.06
CA GLY A 397 -8.49 30.76 19.16
C GLY A 397 -7.47 31.16 20.23
N GLY A 398 -6.47 30.29 20.50
CA GLY A 398 -5.48 30.48 21.56
C GLY A 398 -5.95 30.06 22.97
N VAL A 399 -7.22 29.70 23.15
CA VAL A 399 -7.76 29.24 24.45
C VAL A 399 -7.62 27.72 24.55
N THR A 400 -6.99 27.24 25.62
CA THR A 400 -6.79 25.81 25.87
C THR A 400 -8.12 25.09 26.10
N GLN A 401 -8.29 23.91 25.51
CA GLN A 401 -9.43 23.01 25.64
C GLN A 401 -8.96 21.69 26.25
N PRO A 402 -8.82 21.59 27.58
CA PRO A 402 -8.09 20.47 28.23
C PRO A 402 -8.68 19.08 27.97
N ASN A 403 -9.98 19.00 27.77
CA ASN A 403 -10.70 17.74 27.53
C ASN A 403 -10.97 17.46 26.04
N ALA A 404 -10.55 18.34 25.13
CA ALA A 404 -10.78 18.17 23.71
C ALA A 404 -9.81 17.13 23.14
N ASN A 405 -10.32 16.31 22.21
CA ASN A 405 -9.55 15.36 21.43
C ASN A 405 -9.91 15.53 19.95
N PRO A 406 -8.97 15.83 19.06
CA PRO A 406 -9.26 16.08 17.65
C PRO A 406 -9.88 14.87 16.95
N ALA A 407 -9.56 13.65 17.35
CA ALA A 407 -10.14 12.44 16.77
C ALA A 407 -11.66 12.31 17.08
N ASN A 408 -12.10 12.81 18.23
CA ASN A 408 -13.51 12.76 18.66
C ASN A 408 -14.35 13.94 18.15
N GLY A 409 -13.68 14.96 17.64
CA GLY A 409 -14.28 16.21 17.18
C GLY A 409 -14.17 17.36 18.18
N ILE A 410 -13.73 18.51 17.67
CA ILE A 410 -13.61 19.78 18.40
C ILE A 410 -14.74 20.68 17.96
N ASN A 411 -15.61 21.07 18.88
CA ASN A 411 -16.67 22.02 18.60
C ASN A 411 -16.11 23.44 18.49
N LEU A 412 -16.28 24.07 17.33
CA LEU A 412 -15.83 25.44 17.04
C LEU A 412 -16.95 26.45 17.16
N GLY A 413 -18.18 25.99 17.44
CA GLY A 413 -19.38 26.83 17.49
C GLY A 413 -19.78 27.37 16.12
N THR A 414 -20.28 28.60 16.08
CA THR A 414 -20.59 29.31 14.84
C THR A 414 -19.39 30.08 14.36
N ILE A 415 -19.11 30.00 13.05
CA ILE A 415 -18.13 30.83 12.36
C ILE A 415 -18.90 31.79 11.46
N PRO A 416 -19.06 33.08 11.86
CA PRO A 416 -19.70 34.08 11.03
C PRO A 416 -18.95 34.29 9.69
N ASN A 417 -19.67 34.86 8.71
CA ASN A 417 -19.03 35.26 7.45
C ASN A 417 -17.83 36.17 7.67
N ASN A 418 -16.81 36.05 6.83
CA ASN A 418 -15.55 36.81 6.89
C ASN A 418 -14.78 36.70 8.22
N THR A 419 -14.99 35.63 8.97
CA THR A 419 -14.22 35.31 10.18
C THR A 419 -13.57 33.93 10.09
N GLN A 420 -12.70 33.62 11.06
CA GLN A 420 -12.02 32.32 11.11
C GLN A 420 -11.92 31.78 12.55
N ARG A 421 -11.65 30.48 12.66
CA ARG A 421 -11.19 29.84 13.89
C ARG A 421 -9.84 29.18 13.64
N ILE A 422 -8.95 29.28 14.61
CA ILE A 422 -7.64 28.61 14.58
C ILE A 422 -7.63 27.55 15.66
N VAL A 423 -7.31 26.33 15.29
CA VAL A 423 -7.16 25.19 16.19
C VAL A 423 -5.71 24.74 16.16
N THR A 424 -5.13 24.51 17.34
CA THR A 424 -3.82 23.83 17.43
C THR A 424 -3.96 22.58 18.29
N PHE A 425 -3.14 21.58 18.01
CA PHE A 425 -2.97 20.41 18.87
C PHE A 425 -1.62 19.76 18.62
N GLN A 426 -1.20 18.91 19.55
CA GLN A 426 0.10 18.23 19.48
C GLN A 426 -0.06 16.71 19.45
N VAL A 427 0.85 16.07 18.72
CA VAL A 427 1.07 14.62 18.77
C VAL A 427 2.56 14.35 18.98
N ARG A 428 2.88 13.31 19.74
CA ARG A 428 4.24 12.81 19.91
C ARG A 428 4.47 11.59 19.03
N ILE A 429 5.57 11.56 18.31
CA ILE A 429 5.98 10.41 17.50
C ILE A 429 6.46 9.31 18.46
N THR A 430 5.78 8.18 18.48
CA THR A 430 6.03 7.08 19.42
C THR A 430 6.80 5.92 18.80
N SER A 431 6.71 5.78 17.48
CA SER A 431 7.40 4.73 16.73
C SER A 431 7.69 5.21 15.31
N PHE A 432 8.60 4.51 14.63
CA PHE A 432 8.81 4.73 13.19
C PHE A 432 7.52 4.39 12.44
N PRO A 433 6.94 5.32 11.69
CA PRO A 433 5.63 5.12 11.08
C PRO A 433 5.72 4.23 9.84
N ASN A 434 4.64 3.50 9.59
CA ASN A 434 4.41 2.82 8.33
C ASN A 434 2.96 3.12 7.88
N PRO A 435 2.75 3.84 6.77
CA PRO A 435 3.75 4.41 5.86
C PRO A 435 4.53 5.59 6.45
N ASN A 436 5.70 5.90 5.85
CA ASN A 436 6.49 7.09 6.11
C ASN A 436 6.67 7.83 4.77
N PRO A 437 6.34 9.12 4.64
CA PRO A 437 6.07 10.10 5.71
C PRO A 437 4.71 9.95 6.41
N ILE A 438 4.60 10.51 7.62
CA ILE A 438 3.32 10.71 8.30
C ILE A 438 2.52 11.71 7.49
N LEU A 439 1.33 11.30 7.05
CA LEU A 439 0.36 12.17 6.38
C LEU A 439 -0.75 12.52 7.37
N ASN A 440 -1.19 13.78 7.37
CA ASN A 440 -2.31 14.18 8.20
C ASN A 440 -3.19 15.23 7.53
N ARG A 441 -4.52 15.08 7.65
CA ARG A 441 -5.56 15.90 7.07
C ARG A 441 -6.70 16.08 8.07
N ALA A 442 -7.22 17.28 8.18
CA ALA A 442 -8.39 17.58 8.99
C ALA A 442 -9.66 17.62 8.13
N MET A 443 -10.78 17.30 8.74
CA MET A 443 -12.12 17.45 8.19
C MET A 443 -12.95 18.37 9.09
N VAL A 444 -13.71 19.27 8.48
CA VAL A 444 -14.64 20.17 9.16
C VAL A 444 -16.05 19.85 8.67
N SER A 445 -16.97 19.53 9.58
CA SER A 445 -18.40 19.46 9.32
C SER A 445 -19.10 20.69 9.87
N TYR A 446 -20.08 21.17 9.18
CA TYR A 446 -20.83 22.36 9.58
C TYR A 446 -22.25 22.31 9.03
N GLN A 447 -23.12 23.14 9.58
CA GLN A 447 -24.47 23.37 9.08
C GLN A 447 -24.62 24.83 8.68
N PHE A 448 -25.53 25.11 7.77
CA PHE A 448 -25.93 26.46 7.44
C PHE A 448 -27.42 26.51 7.02
N ARG A 449 -27.99 27.68 7.11
CA ARG A 449 -29.36 27.95 6.66
C ARG A 449 -29.28 28.97 5.52
N PRO A 450 -29.70 28.62 4.31
CA PRO A 450 -29.69 29.53 3.18
C PRO A 450 -30.54 30.79 3.40
N PHE A 451 -31.62 30.64 4.20
CA PHE A 451 -32.51 31.72 4.60
C PHE A 451 -33.15 31.43 5.96
N VAL A 452 -33.67 32.46 6.62
CA VAL A 452 -34.35 32.35 7.93
C VAL A 452 -35.54 31.40 7.81
N GLY A 453 -35.59 30.37 8.67
CA GLY A 453 -36.65 29.36 8.67
C GLY A 453 -36.43 28.14 7.78
N SER A 454 -35.37 28.13 6.94
CA SER A 454 -35.02 26.92 6.16
C SER A 454 -34.49 25.81 7.06
N PRO A 455 -34.67 24.54 6.71
CA PRO A 455 -33.97 23.44 7.35
C PRO A 455 -32.44 23.64 7.25
N PRO A 456 -31.65 23.22 8.27
CA PRO A 456 -30.22 23.31 8.20
C PRO A 456 -29.68 22.31 7.16
N ILE A 457 -28.78 22.78 6.31
CA ILE A 457 -28.04 21.97 5.36
C ILE A 457 -26.70 21.61 6.01
N THR A 458 -26.37 20.33 6.03
CA THR A 458 -25.07 19.84 6.53
C THR A 458 -24.08 19.73 5.38
N SER A 459 -22.88 20.24 5.59
CA SER A 459 -21.78 20.17 4.63
C SER A 459 -20.48 19.82 5.32
N THR A 460 -19.50 19.38 4.52
CA THR A 460 -18.16 19.04 5.00
C THR A 460 -17.10 19.66 4.11
N SER A 461 -15.96 19.99 4.69
CA SER A 461 -14.81 20.46 3.96
C SER A 461 -13.55 19.86 4.59
N SER A 462 -12.55 19.58 3.76
CA SER A 462 -11.29 19.00 4.22
C SER A 462 -10.13 19.94 3.98
N SER A 463 -9.16 19.91 4.88
CA SER A 463 -7.91 20.68 4.71
C SER A 463 -7.03 20.06 3.61
N ASN A 464 -5.99 20.77 3.24
CA ASN A 464 -4.82 20.18 2.60
C ASN A 464 -4.22 19.08 3.51
N THR A 465 -3.52 18.13 2.91
CA THR A 465 -2.70 17.14 3.62
C THR A 465 -1.34 17.74 3.92
N VAL A 466 -0.89 17.62 5.17
CA VAL A 466 0.48 17.93 5.58
C VAL A 466 1.27 16.65 5.77
N GLN A 467 2.58 16.72 5.61
CA GLN A 467 3.45 15.56 5.74
C GLN A 467 4.65 15.84 6.64
N THR A 468 5.08 14.82 7.37
CA THR A 468 6.32 14.83 8.16
C THR A 468 7.08 13.54 7.92
N THR A 469 8.28 13.64 7.38
CA THR A 469 9.20 12.50 7.24
C THR A 469 9.83 12.20 8.59
N VAL A 470 9.67 10.98 9.08
CA VAL A 470 10.34 10.52 10.31
C VAL A 470 11.64 9.83 9.91
N ASN A 471 12.75 10.35 10.41
CA ASN A 471 14.06 9.80 10.15
C ASN A 471 14.49 8.86 11.28
N GLN A 472 14.89 7.66 10.88
CA GLN A 472 15.38 6.63 11.80
C GLN A 472 16.38 5.72 11.07
N ALA A 473 17.52 5.44 11.71
CA ALA A 473 18.33 4.29 11.36
C ALA A 473 17.85 3.06 12.13
N THR A 474 17.69 1.95 11.46
CA THR A 474 17.24 0.68 12.05
C THR A 474 18.13 -0.44 11.54
N ILE A 475 18.99 -0.96 12.40
CA ILE A 475 19.85 -2.08 12.03
C ILE A 475 19.14 -3.41 12.33
N SER A 476 19.12 -4.29 11.34
CA SER A 476 18.84 -5.71 11.51
C SER A 476 20.11 -6.52 11.27
N MET A 477 20.25 -7.64 11.98
CA MET A 477 21.43 -8.50 11.87
C MET A 477 21.00 -9.94 11.61
N GLN A 478 21.59 -10.57 10.60
CA GLN A 478 21.40 -11.98 10.28
C GLN A 478 22.75 -12.69 10.37
N LYS A 479 22.84 -13.65 11.29
CA LYS A 479 24.05 -14.45 11.51
C LYS A 479 23.88 -15.86 10.98
N SER A 480 24.96 -16.42 10.41
CA SER A 480 25.06 -17.81 9.99
C SER A 480 26.43 -18.38 10.37
N VAL A 481 26.51 -19.69 10.43
CA VAL A 481 27.74 -20.46 10.58
C VAL A 481 27.78 -21.53 9.51
N ASP A 482 28.97 -21.79 8.96
CA ASP A 482 29.17 -22.74 7.86
C ASP A 482 28.99 -24.21 8.26
N LEU A 483 29.31 -24.56 9.53
CA LEU A 483 29.21 -25.92 10.04
C LEU A 483 28.19 -26.00 11.20
N GLN A 484 27.18 -26.83 11.06
CA GLN A 484 26.21 -27.15 12.12
C GLN A 484 26.75 -28.19 13.10
N THR A 485 27.72 -29.00 12.65
CA THR A 485 28.46 -29.98 13.47
C THR A 485 29.94 -29.85 13.18
N ALA A 486 30.77 -29.95 14.21
CA ALA A 486 32.22 -29.84 14.09
C ALA A 486 32.92 -30.76 15.12
N THR A 487 34.21 -30.98 14.91
CA THR A 487 35.09 -31.73 15.80
C THR A 487 36.22 -30.85 16.31
N LEU A 488 37.04 -31.37 17.18
CA LEU A 488 38.25 -30.69 17.68
C LEU A 488 39.18 -30.31 16.51
N ASN A 489 39.70 -29.08 16.50
CA ASN A 489 40.52 -28.44 15.49
C ASN A 489 39.79 -27.96 14.23
N ASP A 490 38.51 -28.27 14.05
CA ASP A 490 37.74 -27.68 12.96
C ASP A 490 37.67 -26.16 13.08
N VAL A 491 37.56 -25.52 11.94
CA VAL A 491 37.42 -24.06 11.86
C VAL A 491 35.99 -23.72 11.45
N LEU A 492 35.29 -22.96 12.31
CA LEU A 492 33.96 -22.44 12.04
C LEU A 492 34.08 -21.04 11.44
N THR A 493 33.39 -20.80 10.35
CA THR A 493 33.27 -19.47 9.73
C THR A 493 31.92 -18.85 10.05
N TYR A 494 31.91 -17.78 10.82
CA TYR A 494 30.72 -16.98 11.06
C TYR A 494 30.59 -15.88 10.00
N THR A 495 29.39 -15.74 9.48
CA THR A 495 29.00 -14.64 8.59
C THR A 495 27.86 -13.87 9.22
N VAL A 496 28.01 -12.56 9.34
CA VAL A 496 26.98 -11.67 9.89
C VAL A 496 26.66 -10.57 8.88
N ASN A 497 25.43 -10.54 8.39
CA ASN A 497 24.90 -9.46 7.58
C ASN A 497 24.30 -8.40 8.50
N VAL A 498 24.81 -7.18 8.43
CA VAL A 498 24.37 -6.00 9.21
C VAL A 498 23.71 -5.05 8.23
N THR A 499 22.37 -4.99 8.25
CA THR A 499 21.58 -4.23 7.28
C THR A 499 20.90 -3.03 7.95
N ASN A 500 21.04 -1.85 7.37
CA ASN A 500 20.27 -0.68 7.80
C ASN A 500 18.95 -0.60 7.02
N ASN A 501 17.86 -1.01 7.66
CA ASN A 501 16.49 -0.95 7.12
C ASN A 501 15.82 0.42 7.36
N GLY A 502 16.52 1.36 7.99
CA GLY A 502 16.04 2.72 8.20
C GLY A 502 16.17 3.59 6.95
N ASN A 503 15.73 4.83 7.05
CA ASN A 503 15.78 5.81 5.96
C ASN A 503 16.92 6.83 6.08
N VAL A 504 17.71 6.76 7.14
CA VAL A 504 18.93 7.58 7.32
C VAL A 504 20.13 6.71 7.65
N THR A 505 21.32 7.25 7.44
CA THR A 505 22.59 6.58 7.70
C THR A 505 22.75 6.25 9.19
N ALA A 506 23.11 5.00 9.49
CA ALA A 506 23.64 4.60 10.78
C ALA A 506 25.12 4.91 10.82
N ASN A 507 25.56 5.75 11.75
CA ASN A 507 26.93 6.19 11.92
C ASN A 507 27.59 5.48 13.11
N ASN A 508 28.92 5.44 13.13
CA ASN A 508 29.70 4.87 14.23
C ASN A 508 29.22 3.45 14.58
N VAL A 509 29.00 2.62 13.56
CA VAL A 509 28.51 1.26 13.76
C VAL A 509 29.64 0.41 14.32
N ILE A 510 29.51 0.00 15.59
CA ILE A 510 30.48 -0.81 16.31
C ILE A 510 29.92 -2.23 16.47
N PHE A 511 30.59 -3.18 15.88
CA PHE A 511 30.25 -4.60 15.92
C PHE A 511 31.00 -5.32 17.03
N VAL A 512 30.32 -6.18 17.78
CA VAL A 512 30.90 -7.04 18.79
C VAL A 512 30.32 -8.43 18.69
N ASP A 513 31.19 -9.44 18.79
CA ASP A 513 30.81 -10.85 18.77
C ASP A 513 31.75 -11.64 19.70
N SER A 514 31.24 -12.10 20.81
CA SER A 514 32.05 -12.88 21.79
C SER A 514 32.50 -14.20 21.19
N ILE A 515 33.75 -14.57 21.42
CA ILE A 515 34.26 -15.87 20.98
C ILE A 515 33.60 -16.96 21.82
N PRO A 516 32.94 -17.94 21.19
CA PRO A 516 32.24 -19.00 21.94
C PRO A 516 33.19 -19.82 22.81
N ALA A 517 32.71 -20.23 23.99
CA ALA A 517 33.47 -21.12 24.87
C ALA A 517 33.82 -22.43 24.14
N GLY A 518 35.02 -22.96 24.40
CA GLY A 518 35.55 -24.13 23.68
C GLY A 518 36.16 -23.83 22.31
N THR A 519 36.21 -22.55 21.92
CA THR A 519 36.84 -22.12 20.66
C THR A 519 37.89 -21.04 20.90
N THR A 520 38.81 -20.89 19.93
CA THR A 520 39.80 -19.81 19.90
C THR A 520 39.67 -19.04 18.61
N PHE A 521 39.70 -17.71 18.69
CA PHE A 521 39.64 -16.84 17.52
C PHE A 521 40.87 -17.09 16.60
N VAL A 522 40.61 -17.24 15.30
CA VAL A 522 41.68 -17.32 14.28
C VAL A 522 42.11 -15.90 13.94
N ALA A 523 43.30 -15.53 14.36
CA ALA A 523 43.87 -14.20 14.12
C ALA A 523 43.88 -13.85 12.64
N ASN A 524 43.62 -12.58 12.29
CA ASN A 524 43.56 -12.04 10.92
C ASN A 524 42.51 -12.66 9.99
N SER A 525 41.55 -13.40 10.54
CA SER A 525 40.43 -13.99 9.77
C SER A 525 39.28 -13.03 9.52
N VAL A 526 39.27 -11.83 10.13
CA VAL A 526 38.19 -10.87 9.96
C VAL A 526 38.19 -10.25 8.59
N THR A 527 37.04 -10.27 7.93
CA THR A 527 36.78 -9.47 6.73
C THR A 527 35.53 -8.63 6.90
N VAL A 528 35.52 -7.43 6.33
CA VAL A 528 34.35 -6.56 6.23
C VAL A 528 34.11 -6.28 4.75
N ASN A 529 32.95 -6.65 4.24
CA ASN A 529 32.61 -6.60 2.81
C ASN A 529 33.67 -7.26 1.90
N GLY A 530 34.21 -8.40 2.37
CA GLY A 530 35.29 -9.13 1.66
C GLY A 530 36.71 -8.53 1.81
N VAL A 531 36.84 -7.35 2.43
CA VAL A 531 38.16 -6.71 2.64
C VAL A 531 38.72 -7.18 3.98
N ALA A 532 39.93 -7.71 3.97
CA ALA A 532 40.64 -8.16 5.18
C ALA A 532 40.86 -7.01 6.19
N ARG A 533 40.71 -7.31 7.48
CA ARG A 533 40.94 -6.39 8.59
C ARG A 533 41.99 -6.99 9.54
N PRO A 534 43.29 -6.94 9.18
CA PRO A 534 44.35 -7.48 10.02
C PRO A 534 44.34 -6.83 11.40
N GLY A 535 44.54 -7.65 12.45
CA GLY A 535 44.50 -7.19 13.85
C GLY A 535 43.14 -6.96 14.44
N ALA A 536 42.04 -6.98 13.66
CA ALA A 536 40.71 -6.89 14.18
C ALA A 536 40.31 -8.15 14.96
N ASN A 537 39.65 -7.98 16.10
CA ASN A 537 39.11 -9.06 16.92
C ASN A 537 37.63 -8.79 17.21
N PRO A 538 36.71 -9.68 16.82
CA PRO A 538 35.29 -9.47 17.03
C PRO A 538 34.90 -9.32 18.51
N ALA A 539 35.63 -9.95 19.43
CA ALA A 539 35.38 -9.82 20.87
C ALA A 539 35.76 -8.45 21.43
N SER A 540 36.67 -7.73 20.78
CA SER A 540 37.18 -6.42 21.23
C SER A 540 36.53 -5.23 20.54
N SER A 541 35.56 -5.46 19.71
CA SER A 541 34.86 -4.52 18.83
C SER A 541 35.52 -4.26 17.46
N ILE A 542 34.68 -4.15 16.45
CA ILE A 542 35.08 -3.79 15.08
C ILE A 542 34.29 -2.57 14.65
N ASN A 543 34.98 -1.49 14.30
CA ASN A 543 34.33 -0.33 13.72
C ASN A 543 34.02 -0.60 12.24
N LEU A 544 32.71 -0.65 11.91
CA LEU A 544 32.21 -0.84 10.56
C LEU A 544 32.05 0.50 9.80
N GLY A 545 32.23 1.64 10.50
CA GLY A 545 32.00 2.97 9.94
C GLY A 545 30.52 3.32 9.87
N SER A 546 30.10 3.86 8.73
CA SER A 546 28.71 4.22 8.48
C SER A 546 28.05 3.22 7.54
N ILE A 547 26.78 2.88 7.81
CA ILE A 547 25.96 2.04 6.94
C ILE A 547 24.78 2.91 6.44
N ASN A 548 24.77 3.22 5.15
CA ASN A 548 23.73 4.03 4.54
C ASN A 548 22.38 3.30 4.58
N ALA A 549 21.30 4.05 4.43
CA ALA A 549 19.95 3.52 4.31
C ALA A 549 19.89 2.41 3.24
N SER A 550 19.21 1.32 3.54
CA SER A 550 19.04 0.14 2.67
C SER A 550 20.35 -0.58 2.28
N GLN A 551 21.47 -0.28 2.93
CA GLN A 551 22.75 -0.94 2.67
C GLN A 551 23.04 -2.03 3.71
N THR A 552 23.78 -3.05 3.27
CA THR A 552 24.24 -4.17 4.10
C THR A 552 25.77 -4.18 4.15
N THR A 553 26.31 -4.35 5.36
CA THR A 553 27.72 -4.63 5.59
C THR A 553 27.86 -6.07 6.08
N VAL A 554 28.75 -6.83 5.45
CA VAL A 554 28.99 -8.24 5.75
C VAL A 554 30.28 -8.38 6.56
N VAL A 555 30.16 -8.92 7.77
CA VAL A 555 31.30 -9.26 8.61
C VAL A 555 31.49 -10.76 8.60
N ARG A 556 32.74 -11.23 8.36
CA ARG A 556 33.13 -12.65 8.48
C ARG A 556 34.33 -12.77 9.38
N PHE A 557 34.37 -13.85 10.16
CA PHE A 557 35.53 -14.22 10.97
C PHE A 557 35.50 -15.72 11.27
N GLN A 558 36.64 -16.24 11.75
CA GLN A 558 36.80 -17.65 12.01
C GLN A 558 37.18 -17.91 13.47
N VAL A 559 36.72 -19.04 13.98
CA VAL A 559 37.16 -19.59 15.26
C VAL A 559 37.50 -21.06 15.09
N ARG A 560 38.51 -21.53 15.84
CA ARG A 560 38.92 -22.94 15.86
C ARG A 560 38.35 -23.59 17.14
N VAL A 561 37.78 -24.77 17.00
CA VAL A 561 37.38 -25.60 18.13
C VAL A 561 38.61 -26.12 18.84
N THR A 562 38.81 -25.77 20.13
CA THR A 562 40.05 -26.06 20.87
C THR A 562 39.84 -26.93 22.09
N SER A 563 38.63 -27.03 22.59
CA SER A 563 38.29 -27.88 23.73
C SER A 563 36.81 -28.27 23.71
N ASN A 564 36.45 -29.23 24.58
CA ASN A 564 35.06 -29.59 24.84
C ASN A 564 34.37 -28.41 25.54
N PRO A 565 33.30 -27.81 24.94
CA PRO A 565 32.59 -26.71 25.56
C PRO A 565 31.68 -27.18 26.69
N LEU A 566 31.56 -26.38 27.75
CA LEU A 566 30.64 -26.66 28.87
C LEU A 566 29.16 -26.66 28.45
N VAL A 567 28.84 -25.93 27.38
CA VAL A 567 27.52 -25.88 26.75
C VAL A 567 27.66 -26.38 25.35
N ASN A 568 27.01 -27.49 25.02
CA ASN A 568 27.03 -28.10 23.68
C ASN A 568 25.58 -28.44 23.24
N PRO A 569 25.07 -27.91 22.09
CA PRO A 569 25.77 -27.14 21.10
C PRO A 569 26.21 -25.75 21.58
N ILE A 570 27.33 -25.26 21.04
CA ILE A 570 27.84 -23.93 21.35
C ILE A 570 27.00 -22.85 20.67
N PRO A 571 26.40 -21.93 21.46
CA PRO A 571 25.65 -20.80 20.86
C PRO A 571 26.60 -19.66 20.55
N ASN A 572 26.28 -18.91 19.48
CA ASN A 572 26.94 -17.65 19.18
C ASN A 572 25.99 -16.59 18.66
N ARG A 573 26.17 -15.34 19.13
CA ARG A 573 25.31 -14.18 18.81
C ARG A 573 26.19 -12.93 18.73
N ALA A 574 25.89 -12.08 17.76
CA ALA A 574 26.57 -10.81 17.58
C ALA A 574 25.66 -9.63 17.99
N SER A 575 26.27 -8.49 18.26
CA SER A 575 25.60 -7.23 18.57
C SER A 575 26.28 -6.06 17.85
N VAL A 576 25.52 -5.01 17.61
CA VAL A 576 26.04 -3.70 17.19
C VAL A 576 25.45 -2.58 18.01
N THR A 577 26.25 -1.53 18.18
CA THR A 577 25.78 -0.20 18.60
C THR A 577 26.04 0.79 17.47
N PHE A 578 25.22 1.80 17.35
CA PHE A 578 25.33 2.83 16.32
C PHE A 578 24.70 4.14 16.78
N THR A 579 24.95 5.21 16.05
CA THR A 579 24.28 6.50 16.25
C THR A 579 23.67 6.97 14.94
N PHE A 580 22.65 7.80 14.99
CA PHE A 580 22.11 8.52 13.84
C PHE A 580 21.56 9.87 14.27
N THR A 581 21.47 10.82 13.32
CA THR A 581 20.92 12.15 13.56
C THR A 581 19.58 12.26 12.82
N PRO A 582 18.43 12.23 13.51
CA PRO A 582 17.12 12.28 12.85
C PRO A 582 16.88 13.57 12.10
N VAL A 583 17.32 14.69 12.67
CA VAL A 583 17.17 16.03 12.10
C VAL A 583 18.52 16.73 12.13
N PRO A 584 18.99 17.35 11.04
CA PRO A 584 20.23 18.12 11.05
C PRO A 584 20.28 19.16 12.18
N GLY A 585 21.38 19.17 12.93
CA GLY A 585 21.59 20.06 14.08
C GLY A 585 21.03 19.55 15.42
N GLN A 586 20.31 18.43 15.46
CA GLN A 586 19.94 17.77 16.72
C GLN A 586 21.07 16.85 17.22
N GLN A 587 21.00 16.50 18.50
CA GLN A 587 21.94 15.52 19.08
C GLN A 587 21.71 14.14 18.44
N PRO A 588 22.80 13.39 18.19
CA PRO A 588 22.69 12.02 17.69
C PRO A 588 21.94 11.13 18.68
N VAL A 589 21.12 10.25 18.14
CA VAL A 589 20.40 9.19 18.89
C VAL A 589 21.18 7.89 18.78
N SER A 590 21.35 7.20 19.90
CA SER A 590 22.00 5.87 19.93
C SER A 590 20.99 4.77 19.66
N GLY A 591 21.41 3.76 18.92
CA GLY A 591 20.67 2.53 18.67
C GLY A 591 21.54 1.30 18.93
N GLN A 592 20.89 0.16 19.10
CA GLN A 592 21.54 -1.15 19.20
C GLN A 592 20.72 -2.21 18.49
N ALA A 593 21.41 -3.26 18.04
CA ALA A 593 20.77 -4.43 17.47
C ALA A 593 21.57 -5.69 17.79
N THR A 594 20.89 -6.83 17.75
CA THR A 594 21.51 -8.14 17.98
C THR A 594 21.06 -9.11 16.89
N SER A 595 21.94 -10.05 16.54
CA SER A 595 21.62 -11.10 15.56
C SER A 595 20.72 -12.19 16.16
N ASN A 596 20.21 -13.08 15.30
CA ASN A 596 19.82 -14.42 15.71
C ASN A 596 20.99 -15.15 16.36
N THR A 597 20.70 -16.11 17.21
CA THR A 597 21.69 -17.07 17.74
C THR A 597 21.88 -18.20 16.73
N VAL A 598 23.11 -18.51 16.39
CA VAL A 598 23.50 -19.72 15.63
C VAL A 598 24.09 -20.73 16.61
N VAL A 599 23.97 -22.00 16.32
CA VAL A 599 24.48 -23.08 17.16
C VAL A 599 25.31 -24.06 16.33
N THR A 600 26.38 -24.61 16.92
CA THR A 600 27.18 -25.69 16.34
C THR A 600 27.35 -26.79 17.38
N THR A 601 27.01 -28.01 17.02
CA THR A 601 27.23 -29.20 17.87
C THR A 601 28.70 -29.64 17.75
N ILE A 602 29.41 -29.69 18.84
CA ILE A 602 30.78 -30.18 18.87
C ILE A 602 30.76 -31.67 19.18
N ASN A 603 31.20 -32.45 18.21
CA ASN A 603 31.33 -33.91 18.30
C ASN A 603 32.73 -34.21 18.89
N ILE A 604 32.76 -34.55 20.15
CA ILE A 604 33.99 -34.82 20.87
C ILE A 604 33.82 -36.02 21.81
N ALA A 605 34.80 -36.90 21.79
CA ALA A 605 34.95 -37.89 22.86
C ALA A 605 35.86 -37.27 23.95
N ASP A 606 35.38 -37.27 25.16
CA ASP A 606 36.09 -36.69 26.32
C ASP A 606 36.10 -37.68 27.47
N ILE A 607 37.26 -38.05 27.92
CA ILE A 607 37.46 -39.11 28.88
C ILE A 607 37.80 -38.51 30.23
N ALA A 608 36.87 -38.70 31.16
CA ALA A 608 37.08 -38.43 32.59
C ALA A 608 37.47 -39.73 33.31
N THR A 609 38.48 -39.62 34.13
CA THR A 609 38.98 -40.75 34.93
C THR A 609 38.95 -40.43 36.43
N ARG A 610 38.54 -41.39 37.23
CA ARG A 610 38.59 -41.31 38.68
C ARG A 610 39.17 -42.61 39.25
N LYS A 611 40.20 -42.50 40.09
CA LYS A 611 40.79 -43.64 40.76
C LYS A 611 40.46 -43.59 42.25
N THR A 612 40.17 -44.74 42.83
CA THR A 612 39.96 -44.95 44.24
C THR A 612 40.68 -46.21 44.70
N VAL A 613 40.99 -46.32 45.95
CA VAL A 613 41.54 -47.53 46.61
C VAL A 613 40.61 -47.93 47.74
N ASP A 614 40.45 -49.22 47.99
CA ASP A 614 39.54 -49.78 48.98
C ASP A 614 40.02 -49.53 50.41
N LYS A 615 41.36 -49.39 50.66
CA LYS A 615 41.95 -49.15 51.93
C LYS A 615 42.79 -47.88 52.01
N ALA A 616 42.55 -47.03 52.97
CA ALA A 616 43.33 -45.82 53.19
C ALA A 616 44.68 -46.12 53.97
N PHE A 617 44.69 -47.24 54.70
CA PHE A 617 45.86 -47.71 55.41
C PHE A 617 46.02 -49.21 55.14
N ALA A 618 47.25 -49.65 54.88
CA ALA A 618 47.58 -51.04 54.60
C ALA A 618 48.87 -51.45 55.30
N THR A 619 48.99 -52.73 55.67
CA THR A 619 50.22 -53.37 56.17
C THR A 619 50.80 -54.31 55.13
N VAL A 620 52.04 -54.80 55.41
CA VAL A 620 52.68 -55.79 54.54
C VAL A 620 51.80 -57.04 54.42
N ASN A 621 51.58 -57.54 53.15
CA ASN A 621 50.69 -58.62 52.74
C ASN A 621 49.21 -58.25 52.64
N ASP A 622 48.82 -56.97 52.83
CA ASP A 622 47.48 -56.56 52.50
C ASP A 622 47.23 -56.46 50.97
N VAL A 623 46.10 -56.90 50.56
CA VAL A 623 45.62 -56.71 49.19
C VAL A 623 44.95 -55.35 49.09
N LEU A 624 45.36 -54.54 48.06
CA LEU A 624 44.77 -53.29 47.77
C LEU A 624 43.98 -53.43 46.46
N THR A 625 42.73 -53.01 46.44
CA THR A 625 41.90 -53.00 45.26
C THR A 625 41.75 -51.55 44.75
N TYR A 626 42.35 -51.28 43.62
CA TYR A 626 42.12 -50.01 42.94
C TYR A 626 40.96 -50.10 41.98
N THR A 627 40.05 -49.18 42.08
CA THR A 627 38.94 -49.02 41.15
C THR A 627 39.15 -47.75 40.33
N VAL A 628 39.23 -47.91 39.01
CA VAL A 628 39.32 -46.77 38.09
C VAL A 628 38.03 -46.70 37.28
N THR A 629 37.32 -45.63 37.45
CA THR A 629 36.15 -45.32 36.61
C THR A 629 36.63 -44.48 35.43
N ILE A 630 36.34 -44.94 34.24
CA ILE A 630 36.61 -44.26 32.97
C ILE A 630 35.27 -43.97 32.36
N GLN A 631 34.97 -42.72 32.17
CA GLN A 631 33.70 -42.26 31.59
C GLN A 631 33.96 -41.40 30.38
N ASN A 632 33.28 -41.68 29.26
CA ASN A 632 33.20 -40.73 28.15
C ASN A 632 32.14 -39.68 28.49
N THR A 633 32.58 -38.49 28.84
CA THR A 633 31.75 -37.31 29.11
C THR A 633 31.41 -36.54 27.82
N GLY A 634 32.01 -36.92 26.68
CA GLY A 634 31.73 -36.38 25.37
C GLY A 634 30.42 -36.91 24.78
N ASN A 635 30.07 -36.47 23.60
CA ASN A 635 28.82 -36.80 22.89
C ASN A 635 28.98 -37.76 21.70
N VAL A 636 30.19 -38.19 21.46
CA VAL A 636 30.50 -39.24 20.44
C VAL A 636 31.31 -40.37 21.09
N LEU A 637 31.30 -41.50 20.42
CA LEU A 637 32.00 -42.69 20.87
C LEU A 637 33.49 -42.44 20.95
N ALA A 638 34.12 -42.74 22.09
CA ALA A 638 35.58 -42.82 22.20
C ALA A 638 36.06 -44.19 21.70
N THR A 639 36.96 -44.18 20.73
CA THR A 639 37.57 -45.40 20.18
C THR A 639 39.04 -45.46 20.55
N ASN A 640 39.63 -46.67 20.56
CA ASN A 640 41.05 -46.89 20.83
C ASN A 640 41.49 -46.35 22.20
N VAL A 641 40.61 -46.47 23.22
CA VAL A 641 40.97 -46.06 24.58
C VAL A 641 41.91 -47.06 25.20
N ILE A 642 43.10 -46.59 25.55
CA ILE A 642 44.12 -47.40 26.20
C ILE A 642 44.21 -46.99 27.69
N PHE A 643 44.03 -47.94 28.57
CA PHE A 643 44.21 -47.76 30.01
C PHE A 643 45.61 -48.22 30.40
N GLN A 644 46.32 -47.40 31.17
CA GLN A 644 47.63 -47.71 31.75
C GLN A 644 47.63 -47.23 33.21
N ASP A 645 48.04 -48.11 34.14
CA ASP A 645 48.16 -47.76 35.55
C ASP A 645 49.50 -48.34 36.10
N PRO A 646 50.49 -47.50 36.37
CA PRO A 646 51.75 -47.97 36.95
C PRO A 646 51.54 -48.55 38.30
N ILE A 647 52.15 -49.72 38.56
CA ILE A 647 52.09 -50.41 39.86
C ILE A 647 52.86 -49.56 40.93
N PRO A 648 52.21 -49.19 42.01
CA PRO A 648 52.87 -48.39 43.08
C PRO A 648 54.14 -49.06 43.64
N ILE A 649 55.13 -48.22 43.86
CA ILE A 649 56.40 -48.71 44.48
C ILE A 649 56.10 -49.40 45.85
N GLY A 650 56.68 -50.57 46.04
CA GLY A 650 56.45 -51.36 47.23
C GLY A 650 55.25 -52.30 47.17
N THR A 651 54.63 -52.43 46.02
CA THR A 651 53.53 -53.39 45.78
C THR A 651 53.84 -54.34 44.62
N THR A 652 53.17 -55.51 44.60
CA THR A 652 53.30 -56.49 43.54
C THR A 652 51.92 -56.69 42.88
N PHE A 653 51.82 -56.68 41.54
CA PHE A 653 50.59 -56.91 40.83
C PHE A 653 50.14 -58.37 40.98
N ILE A 654 48.88 -58.57 41.38
CA ILE A 654 48.22 -59.88 41.37
C ILE A 654 47.81 -60.25 39.94
N VAL A 655 48.45 -61.26 39.41
CA VAL A 655 48.18 -61.74 38.03
C VAL A 655 46.70 -62.22 37.94
N ASN A 656 46.04 -61.84 36.82
CA ASN A 656 44.62 -62.14 36.56
C ASN A 656 43.61 -61.45 37.52
N SER A 657 44.04 -60.41 38.27
CA SER A 657 43.15 -59.65 39.14
C SER A 657 42.41 -58.51 38.44
N VAL A 658 42.72 -58.21 37.17
CA VAL A 658 42.04 -57.17 36.42
C VAL A 658 40.64 -57.60 36.03
N THR A 659 39.67 -56.76 36.38
CA THR A 659 38.30 -56.90 35.87
C THR A 659 37.91 -55.62 35.15
N VAL A 660 37.05 -55.77 34.10
CA VAL A 660 36.45 -54.69 33.33
C VAL A 660 34.95 -54.87 33.37
N ASP A 661 34.24 -53.92 33.94
CA ASP A 661 32.80 -54.00 34.19
C ASP A 661 32.39 -55.32 34.93
N GLY A 662 33.24 -55.74 35.86
CA GLY A 662 33.06 -56.98 36.61
C GLY A 662 33.47 -58.26 35.86
N VAL A 663 33.88 -58.19 34.62
CA VAL A 663 34.34 -59.35 33.82
C VAL A 663 35.87 -59.47 33.96
N SER A 664 36.34 -60.66 34.41
CA SER A 664 37.77 -60.95 34.52
C SER A 664 38.50 -60.86 33.18
N GLN A 665 39.70 -60.27 33.20
CA GLN A 665 40.55 -60.10 32.03
C GLN A 665 41.91 -60.86 32.28
N PRO A 666 41.91 -62.18 32.12
CA PRO A 666 43.11 -62.99 32.37
C PRO A 666 44.21 -62.66 31.41
N GLY A 667 45.48 -62.58 31.89
CA GLY A 667 46.66 -62.25 31.11
C GLY A 667 46.93 -60.77 30.89
N VAL A 668 46.05 -59.87 31.38
CA VAL A 668 46.25 -58.45 31.31
C VAL A 668 47.15 -57.95 32.45
N ASN A 669 48.17 -57.16 32.08
CA ASN A 669 49.04 -56.46 33.03
C ASN A 669 48.94 -54.95 32.76
N PRO A 670 48.55 -54.11 33.71
CA PRO A 670 48.41 -52.69 33.55
C PRO A 670 49.76 -51.91 33.49
N HIS A 671 50.91 -52.60 33.63
CA HIS A 671 52.24 -51.99 33.63
C HIS A 671 52.63 -51.44 32.25
N PRO A 672 53.25 -50.25 32.14
CA PRO A 672 53.52 -49.56 30.87
C PRO A 672 54.54 -50.27 29.94
N TYR A 673 55.27 -51.29 30.40
CA TYR A 673 56.25 -52.04 29.57
C TYR A 673 55.68 -53.31 28.90
N GLN A 674 54.42 -53.66 29.11
CA GLN A 674 53.70 -54.69 28.35
C GLN A 674 52.33 -54.13 27.94
N ALA A 675 52.30 -53.46 26.79
CA ALA A 675 51.08 -52.88 26.23
C ALA A 675 50.13 -53.98 25.77
N ASN A 676 49.14 -54.32 26.59
CA ASN A 676 47.90 -54.94 26.13
C ASN A 676 46.86 -53.83 25.96
N SER A 677 46.66 -53.35 24.73
CA SER A 677 45.64 -52.39 24.38
C SER A 677 44.26 -53.04 24.43
N PHE A 678 43.39 -52.48 25.26
CA PHE A 678 41.96 -52.82 25.23
C PHE A 678 41.27 -51.94 24.22
N ASN A 679 40.68 -52.54 23.19
CA ASN A 679 39.94 -51.83 22.17
C ASN A 679 38.45 -52.06 22.44
N TYR A 680 37.84 -51.26 23.33
CA TYR A 680 36.42 -51.28 23.61
C TYR A 680 35.77 -49.95 23.21
N PRO A 681 34.59 -49.98 22.58
CA PRO A 681 33.80 -48.80 22.39
C PRO A 681 33.19 -48.34 23.73
N ILE A 682 33.63 -47.17 24.25
CA ILE A 682 33.23 -46.72 25.59
C ILE A 682 32.08 -45.74 25.51
N THR A 683 30.90 -46.15 26.02
CA THR A 683 29.83 -45.25 26.45
C THR A 683 29.90 -45.01 27.95
N LYS A 684 30.27 -46.04 28.76
CA LYS A 684 30.54 -45.96 30.22
C LYS A 684 31.30 -47.21 30.64
N PHE A 685 32.35 -47.06 31.42
CA PHE A 685 33.27 -48.17 31.72
C PHE A 685 33.76 -48.11 33.17
N LEU A 686 33.74 -49.24 33.90
CA LEU A 686 34.25 -49.38 35.24
C LEU A 686 35.38 -50.42 35.23
N ALA A 687 36.63 -50.00 35.41
CA ALA A 687 37.76 -50.93 35.59
C ALA A 687 38.06 -51.07 37.09
N SER A 688 38.08 -52.30 37.57
CA SER A 688 38.56 -52.60 38.94
C SER A 688 39.88 -53.39 38.82
N LEU A 689 40.90 -52.89 39.51
CA LEU A 689 42.21 -53.49 39.52
C LEU A 689 42.53 -53.88 40.94
N THR A 690 42.77 -55.15 41.21
CA THR A 690 43.21 -55.64 42.55
C THR A 690 44.71 -55.90 42.54
N ILE A 691 45.40 -55.29 43.48
CA ILE A 691 46.84 -55.41 43.67
C ILE A 691 47.15 -55.96 45.05
N ASP A 692 48.00 -56.99 45.12
CA ASP A 692 48.50 -57.52 46.37
C ASP A 692 49.79 -56.80 46.81
N ASN A 693 49.94 -56.62 48.13
CA ASN A 693 51.02 -55.87 48.72
C ASN A 693 52.10 -56.83 49.23
N ASP A 694 52.48 -57.84 48.37
CA ASP A 694 53.50 -58.84 48.75
C ASP A 694 54.93 -58.32 48.47
N ARG A 695 55.66 -58.06 49.56
CA ARG A 695 57.06 -57.74 49.78
C ARG A 695 57.49 -56.27 49.70
N LEU A 696 57.66 -55.74 50.92
CA LEU A 696 58.73 -54.78 51.17
C LEU A 696 60.07 -55.52 51.19
N CYS A 697 60.97 -55.26 50.23
CA CYS A 697 62.38 -55.37 50.43
C CYS A 697 63.00 -53.96 50.35
#